data_1f7979f514b25e9251f428a20f104458
#
_entry.id   1f7979f514b25e9251f428a20f104458
#
_cell.length_a   1.000
_cell.length_b   1.000
_cell.length_c   1.000
_cell.angle_alpha   90.00
_cell.angle_beta   90.00
_cell.angle_gamma   90.00
#
_symmetry.space_group_name_H-M   'P 1'
#
loop_
_entity.id
_entity.type
_entity.pdbx_description
1 polymer ?
#
loop_
_entity_poly.entity_id
_entity_poly.type
_entity_poly.pdbx_seq_one_letter_code
_entity_poly.pdbx_strand_id
1 'polypeptide(L)'
;MAKTRFIQSSFVSGELSPLLKGRIDINQYYQAVETAENVVIVPQGGMRRRPGTEFITECVKGISKKSPTYTMPNGGTSSVLNDGDDTTSTSTTTPIGTTDPYVVAKMDLLVDLPMKFIDLRQISLSTGTSSQFKVQYSTDDVTYADAASVPLLGTNPQNFRLLVDHTARYWRLARIGATDLGAATVTIAGLSLYEESAILSTPRLVDMSVEDDRHYLVEFTRDNIAIFRSQLVGINIQTTRVADIKPLYSGLTSAEIENIRVAQVENVMLIVGDFAPMRLVNLGTDSDWFLDLIPFTNVPQYDFDDALSPIPVDEIQVMTLGHTGSGQWKRGDRFEIDVEGVLSKSISFAGDSTPDEQASTVFNIQKNLQEMPVFGETGVAVTRTGTKQYTITISGESTKDFELFSAYVTEGSTDHEIDFTKTQSGSPRKEDVWSSTRGYPNSICFYEGRLVIGGTESKTQSIFMSKTGSFFDFDIDDGDDDEAIFATISSRKLNDIVDVYPGRNLQIFTSGAEFAVTSKPTTPSSITIQPQTSHGANKVEVQDVDGSTIFVDRHGKSLLSFLYSFNEDAYTSDDRSVLASHLINQPVDMALLAGTASDDANWLFIVNTDGTATILNTLRSQDINGFTSWKTDGDVKSVCVVDDQLFMTVERTVNSVKKLFIERWDFTYLMDCSIKSVQVAGVIDGLDHLDGESVKVLTRDGQADANEGYVLSSYTVASGEITLDPSEVYSFTTYEVGLPFVPTIKPMPLNTNIGSGQNQMRLKKIVRMNLRVYESSGIHIDGIAVPVREFGEAGTTSPLTGGSIIPKTGIIEDVYDINGWGREVIPTITCPDPTPMHIQMIEYEVEGN
;
A
#
# COMPACT_ATOMS: atom_id res chain seq x y z
N MET A 1 41.85 -29.23 36.08
CA MET A 1 40.44 -28.77 36.00
C MET A 1 39.73 -29.62 34.99
N ALA A 2 38.44 -29.89 35.16
CA ALA A 2 37.70 -30.72 34.20
C ALA A 2 37.39 -29.90 32.97
N LYS A 3 37.65 -30.47 31.78
CA LYS A 3 37.30 -29.88 30.51
C LYS A 3 36.01 -30.54 30.01
N THR A 4 35.10 -29.74 29.50
CA THR A 4 33.81 -30.21 28.96
C THR A 4 33.61 -29.60 27.58
N ARG A 5 33.06 -30.40 26.65
CA ARG A 5 32.67 -29.91 25.33
C ARG A 5 31.20 -29.58 25.31
N PHE A 6 30.86 -28.48 24.64
CA PHE A 6 29.52 -28.05 24.35
C PHE A 6 29.39 -27.79 22.85
N ILE A 7 28.32 -28.27 22.27
CA ILE A 7 28.03 -28.11 20.83
C ILE A 7 26.69 -27.38 20.67
N GLN A 8 26.68 -26.31 19.92
CA GLN A 8 25.48 -25.67 19.44
C GLN A 8 25.36 -25.95 17.92
N SER A 9 24.40 -26.81 17.56
CA SER A 9 24.20 -27.28 16.18
C SER A 9 22.93 -26.73 15.54
N SER A 10 22.20 -25.88 16.26
CA SER A 10 20.96 -25.27 15.74
C SER A 10 20.79 -23.87 16.31
N PHE A 11 20.20 -23.00 15.50
CA PHE A 11 19.92 -21.59 15.82
C PHE A 11 18.46 -21.21 15.53
N VAL A 12 17.58 -22.21 15.39
CA VAL A 12 16.16 -22.04 14.93
C VAL A 12 15.30 -21.19 15.86
N SER A 13 15.71 -20.96 17.09
CA SER A 13 15.01 -20.09 18.03
C SER A 13 15.41 -18.60 17.96
N GLY A 14 16.42 -18.27 17.14
CA GLY A 14 16.84 -16.89 16.91
C GLY A 14 17.34 -16.16 18.12
N GLU A 15 17.09 -14.86 18.21
CA GLU A 15 17.46 -14.00 19.33
C GLU A 15 16.47 -14.13 20.48
N LEU A 16 16.96 -14.36 21.70
CA LEU A 16 16.12 -14.41 22.90
C LEU A 16 16.18 -13.11 23.69
N SER A 17 15.05 -12.79 24.28
CA SER A 17 14.93 -11.67 25.22
C SER A 17 15.97 -11.76 26.35
N PRO A 18 16.63 -10.65 26.67
CA PRO A 18 17.56 -10.59 27.82
C PRO A 18 16.95 -11.08 29.14
N LEU A 19 15.63 -11.03 29.30
CA LEU A 19 14.91 -11.55 30.46
C LEU A 19 14.99 -13.07 30.61
N LEU A 20 15.33 -13.79 29.52
CA LEU A 20 15.38 -15.24 29.45
C LEU A 20 16.80 -15.82 29.68
N LYS A 21 17.81 -14.98 29.96
CA LYS A 21 19.20 -15.44 30.19
C LYS A 21 19.37 -16.47 31.34
N GLY A 22 18.45 -16.48 32.28
CA GLY A 22 18.42 -17.44 33.39
C GLY A 22 17.56 -18.70 33.16
N ARG A 23 16.81 -18.77 32.04
CA ARG A 23 15.85 -19.83 31.76
C ARG A 23 16.50 -21.01 31.02
N ILE A 24 17.47 -21.63 31.69
CA ILE A 24 18.21 -22.82 31.19
C ILE A 24 17.37 -24.10 31.18
N ASP A 25 16.12 -24.03 31.64
CA ASP A 25 15.16 -25.14 31.70
C ASP A 25 14.39 -25.31 30.35
N ILE A 26 14.39 -24.30 29.48
CA ILE A 26 13.71 -24.36 28.18
C ILE A 26 14.67 -24.87 27.09
N ASN A 27 14.16 -25.70 26.16
CA ASN A 27 14.95 -26.26 25.06
C ASN A 27 15.44 -25.17 24.11
N GLN A 28 14.61 -24.14 23.90
CA GLN A 28 14.91 -23.00 23.04
C GLN A 28 16.17 -22.26 23.43
N TYR A 29 16.55 -22.27 24.72
CA TYR A 29 17.79 -21.65 25.22
C TYR A 29 19.03 -22.18 24.48
N TYR A 30 19.07 -23.49 24.20
CA TYR A 30 20.20 -24.15 23.55
C TYR A 30 20.21 -24.05 22.02
N GLN A 31 19.12 -23.58 21.46
CA GLN A 31 18.94 -23.37 20.03
C GLN A 31 18.86 -21.88 19.66
N ALA A 32 19.18 -21.01 20.58
CA ALA A 32 19.06 -19.57 20.43
C ALA A 32 20.41 -18.86 20.64
N VAL A 33 20.38 -17.54 20.38
CA VAL A 33 21.50 -16.64 20.60
C VAL A 33 21.07 -15.43 21.44
N GLU A 34 22.03 -14.76 22.07
CA GLU A 34 21.80 -13.50 22.79
C GLU A 34 21.60 -12.33 21.82
N THR A 35 22.28 -12.38 20.66
CA THR A 35 22.15 -11.38 19.59
C THR A 35 22.23 -12.07 18.22
N ALA A 36 21.25 -11.78 17.36
CA ALA A 36 21.17 -12.20 15.97
C ALA A 36 20.91 -10.99 15.08
N GLU A 37 21.92 -10.14 14.89
CA GLU A 37 21.80 -8.90 14.12
C GLU A 37 22.32 -9.12 12.69
N ASN A 38 21.54 -8.69 11.69
CA ASN A 38 21.88 -8.78 10.26
C ASN A 38 22.17 -10.21 9.76
N VAL A 39 21.46 -11.18 10.33
CA VAL A 39 21.52 -12.59 9.93
C VAL A 39 20.11 -13.13 9.72
N VAL A 40 19.98 -14.19 8.92
CA VAL A 40 18.74 -14.95 8.73
C VAL A 40 18.98 -16.41 9.12
N ILE A 41 17.94 -17.06 9.61
CA ILE A 41 17.97 -18.48 10.00
C ILE A 41 17.64 -19.31 8.76
N VAL A 42 18.43 -20.35 8.53
CA VAL A 42 18.14 -21.33 7.48
C VAL A 42 17.46 -22.57 8.06
N PRO A 43 16.54 -23.23 7.33
CA PRO A 43 15.78 -24.39 7.81
C PRO A 43 16.64 -25.54 8.35
N GLN A 44 17.86 -25.68 7.82
CA GLN A 44 18.81 -26.71 8.25
C GLN A 44 19.48 -26.40 9.60
N GLY A 45 19.09 -25.28 10.25
CA GLY A 45 19.50 -24.93 11.60
C GLY A 45 20.66 -23.95 11.69
N GLY A 46 21.30 -23.56 10.58
CA GLY A 46 22.37 -22.56 10.56
C GLY A 46 21.87 -21.11 10.59
N MET A 47 22.82 -20.17 10.75
CA MET A 47 22.60 -18.74 10.52
C MET A 47 23.51 -18.25 9.41
N ARG A 48 22.95 -17.50 8.45
CA ARG A 48 23.73 -16.85 7.37
C ARG A 48 23.57 -15.34 7.43
N ARG A 49 24.58 -14.62 6.89
CA ARG A 49 24.50 -13.19 6.60
C ARG A 49 23.20 -12.93 5.84
N ARG A 50 22.45 -11.88 6.23
CA ARG A 50 21.32 -11.45 5.41
C ARG A 50 21.79 -10.93 4.06
N PRO A 51 20.95 -10.97 3.02
CA PRO A 51 21.20 -10.25 1.78
C PRO A 51 21.40 -8.75 2.02
N GLY A 52 22.07 -8.11 1.09
CA GLY A 52 22.07 -6.65 0.98
C GLY A 52 20.84 -6.13 0.26
N THR A 53 20.82 -4.83 0.02
CA THR A 53 19.74 -4.17 -0.72
C THR A 53 20.27 -3.46 -1.96
N GLU A 54 19.55 -3.62 -3.08
CA GLU A 54 19.75 -2.87 -4.30
C GLU A 54 19.03 -1.52 -4.20
N PHE A 55 19.69 -0.43 -4.53
CA PHE A 55 19.04 0.87 -4.70
C PHE A 55 18.21 0.89 -5.99
N ILE A 56 16.93 1.23 -5.88
CA ILE A 56 16.02 1.35 -7.03
C ILE A 56 15.84 2.81 -7.43
N THR A 57 15.39 3.65 -6.49
CA THR A 57 15.13 5.07 -6.75
C THR A 57 14.95 5.88 -5.46
N GLU A 58 15.04 7.21 -5.55
CA GLU A 58 14.64 8.14 -4.49
C GLU A 58 13.14 8.37 -4.57
N CYS A 59 12.44 8.27 -3.44
CA CYS A 59 11.01 8.58 -3.32
C CYS A 59 10.75 10.06 -3.57
N VAL A 60 9.62 10.38 -4.17
CA VAL A 60 9.23 11.77 -4.42
C VAL A 60 8.76 12.42 -3.12
N LYS A 61 9.33 13.58 -2.79
CA LYS A 61 8.85 14.46 -1.73
C LYS A 61 7.52 15.11 -2.13
N GLY A 62 6.90 15.85 -1.23
CA GLY A 62 5.75 16.68 -1.56
C GLY A 62 6.07 17.62 -2.72
N ILE A 63 5.06 18.00 -3.48
CA ILE A 63 5.23 18.90 -4.64
C ILE A 63 4.43 20.19 -4.49
N SER A 64 4.90 21.26 -5.12
CA SER A 64 4.25 22.57 -5.17
C SER A 64 4.01 23.02 -6.61
N LYS A 65 2.75 23.37 -6.91
CA LYS A 65 2.37 23.91 -8.23
C LYS A 65 3.02 25.26 -8.47
N LYS A 66 3.58 25.45 -9.68
CA LYS A 66 4.10 26.74 -10.16
C LYS A 66 3.11 27.40 -11.10
N SER A 67 3.20 28.70 -11.23
CA SER A 67 2.33 29.53 -12.06
C SER A 67 3.13 30.21 -13.17
N PRO A 68 3.52 29.50 -14.24
CA PRO A 68 4.23 30.10 -15.37
C PRO A 68 3.33 31.01 -16.19
N THR A 69 3.91 31.81 -17.03
CA THR A 69 3.19 32.52 -18.10
C THR A 69 2.97 31.59 -19.27
N TYR A 70 1.71 31.43 -19.70
CA TYR A 70 1.33 30.52 -20.77
C TYR A 70 1.17 31.24 -22.11
N THR A 71 1.61 30.60 -23.17
CA THR A 71 1.34 31.02 -24.57
C THR A 71 1.00 29.80 -25.44
N MET A 72 0.08 30.01 -26.40
CA MET A 72 -0.31 28.99 -27.37
C MET A 72 0.03 29.48 -28.80
N PRO A 73 1.23 29.17 -29.33
CA PRO A 73 1.71 29.71 -30.61
C PRO A 73 0.84 29.34 -31.82
N ASN A 74 0.18 28.18 -31.74
CA ASN A 74 -0.72 27.69 -32.82
C ASN A 74 -2.20 27.99 -32.56
N GLY A 75 -2.49 29.06 -31.80
CA GLY A 75 -3.83 29.51 -31.43
C GLY A 75 -4.41 28.77 -30.22
N GLY A 76 -5.49 29.28 -29.70
CA GLY A 76 -6.14 28.83 -28.48
C GLY A 76 -6.11 29.90 -27.38
N THR A 77 -6.80 29.61 -26.29
CA THR A 77 -6.94 30.51 -25.12
C THR A 77 -6.02 30.07 -23.98
N SER A 78 -4.89 30.73 -23.80
CA SER A 78 -3.87 30.36 -22.81
C SER A 78 -4.33 30.48 -21.36
N SER A 79 -5.32 31.33 -21.04
CA SER A 79 -5.85 31.47 -19.66
C SER A 79 -6.54 30.21 -19.15
N VAL A 80 -7.07 29.36 -20.01
CA VAL A 80 -7.71 28.09 -19.69
C VAL A 80 -6.70 27.08 -19.12
N LEU A 81 -5.42 27.17 -19.53
CA LEU A 81 -4.41 26.19 -19.15
C LEU A 81 -4.10 26.17 -17.63
N ASN A 82 -4.49 27.20 -16.90
CA ASN A 82 -4.22 27.32 -15.46
C ASN A 82 -5.44 27.71 -14.60
N ASP A 83 -6.66 27.63 -15.14
CA ASP A 83 -7.89 27.99 -14.40
C ASP A 83 -8.32 26.95 -13.36
N GLY A 84 -7.79 25.73 -13.47
CA GLY A 84 -8.10 24.65 -12.53
C GLY A 84 -9.42 23.93 -12.85
N ASP A 85 -10.14 24.32 -13.92
CA ASP A 85 -11.42 23.77 -14.32
C ASP A 85 -11.24 22.77 -15.47
N ASP A 86 -11.55 21.51 -15.23
CA ASP A 86 -11.46 20.44 -16.24
C ASP A 86 -12.66 20.45 -17.22
N THR A 87 -13.69 21.24 -16.93
CA THR A 87 -14.85 21.41 -17.85
C THR A 87 -14.58 22.44 -18.92
N THR A 88 -13.62 23.35 -18.69
CA THR A 88 -13.17 24.32 -19.71
C THR A 88 -11.98 23.74 -20.47
N SER A 89 -11.99 23.87 -21.79
CA SER A 89 -10.87 23.42 -22.63
C SER A 89 -10.58 24.43 -23.74
N THR A 90 -9.36 24.40 -24.25
CA THR A 90 -8.94 25.20 -25.42
C THR A 90 -8.35 24.30 -26.49
N SER A 91 -8.53 24.64 -27.73
CA SER A 91 -7.98 23.90 -28.87
C SER A 91 -7.02 24.79 -29.65
N THR A 92 -6.01 24.17 -30.27
CA THR A 92 -5.18 24.87 -31.26
C THR A 92 -6.04 25.23 -32.46
N THR A 93 -5.99 26.47 -32.96
CA THR A 93 -6.77 26.91 -34.12
C THR A 93 -6.10 26.52 -35.44
N THR A 94 -4.77 26.36 -35.41
CA THR A 94 -4.01 25.88 -36.56
C THR A 94 -3.87 24.35 -36.48
N PRO A 95 -4.28 23.60 -37.49
CA PRO A 95 -4.08 22.16 -37.56
C PRO A 95 -2.60 21.77 -37.56
N ILE A 96 -2.29 20.54 -37.13
CA ILE A 96 -0.93 20.03 -37.01
C ILE A 96 -0.12 20.14 -38.31
N GLY A 97 -0.67 19.76 -39.42
CA GLY A 97 -0.01 19.91 -40.75
C GLY A 97 1.41 19.34 -40.80
N THR A 98 2.31 20.02 -41.54
CA THR A 98 3.73 19.64 -41.72
C THR A 98 4.70 20.44 -40.84
N THR A 99 4.21 21.25 -39.91
CA THR A 99 5.07 22.08 -39.04
C THR A 99 5.84 21.19 -38.04
N ASP A 100 7.17 21.33 -38.02
CA ASP A 100 8.06 20.62 -37.08
C ASP A 100 9.08 21.61 -36.46
N PRO A 101 9.10 21.80 -35.12
CA PRO A 101 8.17 21.27 -34.15
C PRO A 101 6.81 21.94 -34.16
N TYR A 102 5.73 21.19 -33.97
CA TYR A 102 4.40 21.74 -33.74
C TYR A 102 4.17 22.01 -32.27
N VAL A 103 4.25 23.26 -31.84
CA VAL A 103 4.16 23.65 -30.44
C VAL A 103 2.71 23.88 -30.03
N VAL A 104 2.20 23.10 -29.08
CA VAL A 104 0.87 23.23 -28.49
C VAL A 104 0.81 24.40 -27.51
N ALA A 105 1.69 24.37 -26.50
CA ALA A 105 1.78 25.40 -25.49
C ALA A 105 3.23 25.61 -25.04
N LYS A 106 3.55 26.84 -24.65
CA LYS A 106 4.80 27.22 -23.98
C LYS A 106 4.50 27.78 -22.59
N MET A 107 5.43 27.56 -21.66
CA MET A 107 5.41 28.05 -20.29
C MET A 107 6.74 28.75 -19.99
N ASP A 108 6.67 29.96 -19.41
CA ASP A 108 7.83 30.75 -18.93
C ASP A 108 7.72 30.93 -17.42
N LEU A 109 8.67 30.40 -16.67
CA LEU A 109 8.75 30.49 -15.22
C LEU A 109 9.45 31.79 -14.74
N LEU A 110 9.94 32.61 -15.65
CA LEU A 110 10.71 33.84 -15.42
C LEU A 110 12.14 33.61 -14.90
N VAL A 111 12.38 32.48 -14.24
CA VAL A 111 13.69 32.05 -13.73
C VAL A 111 13.86 30.55 -13.95
N ASP A 112 15.09 30.07 -13.95
CA ASP A 112 15.36 28.64 -13.95
C ASP A 112 14.93 28.03 -12.61
N LEU A 113 14.05 27.03 -12.66
CA LEU A 113 13.56 26.29 -11.47
C LEU A 113 13.66 24.78 -11.71
N PRO A 114 13.96 23.98 -10.67
CA PRO A 114 13.97 22.54 -10.77
C PRO A 114 12.52 22.01 -10.78
N MET A 115 12.04 21.58 -11.96
CA MET A 115 10.70 21.02 -12.10
C MET A 115 10.76 19.49 -11.99
N LYS A 116 9.85 18.92 -11.20
CA LYS A 116 9.75 17.47 -10.97
C LYS A 116 8.68 16.84 -11.86
N PHE A 117 7.51 17.47 -11.96
CA PHE A 117 6.39 16.94 -12.75
C PHE A 117 5.72 17.97 -13.63
N ILE A 118 5.12 17.49 -14.71
CA ILE A 118 4.13 18.20 -15.51
C ILE A 118 2.84 17.41 -15.59
N ASP A 119 1.71 18.04 -15.29
CA ASP A 119 0.37 17.48 -15.49
C ASP A 119 -0.23 18.03 -16.78
N LEU A 120 -0.71 17.12 -17.64
CA LEU A 120 -1.52 17.39 -18.82
C LEU A 120 -2.95 16.93 -18.52
N ARG A 121 -3.93 17.85 -18.54
CA ARG A 121 -5.32 17.55 -18.19
C ARG A 121 -6.22 17.58 -19.41
N GLN A 122 -7.03 16.52 -19.57
CA GLN A 122 -8.03 16.37 -20.64
C GLN A 122 -7.43 16.67 -22.03
N ILE A 123 -6.22 16.15 -22.31
CA ILE A 123 -5.59 16.33 -23.61
C ILE A 123 -6.10 15.31 -24.61
N SER A 124 -6.42 15.76 -25.85
CA SER A 124 -6.92 14.90 -26.94
C SER A 124 -6.62 15.48 -28.31
N LEU A 125 -6.78 14.63 -29.32
CA LEU A 125 -6.71 15.00 -30.74
C LEU A 125 -8.10 15.06 -31.35
N SER A 126 -8.33 15.96 -32.29
CA SER A 126 -9.60 15.99 -33.04
C SER A 126 -9.79 14.76 -33.93
N THR A 127 -8.70 14.16 -34.44
CA THR A 127 -8.68 12.94 -35.25
C THR A 127 -7.37 12.19 -35.09
N GLY A 128 -7.39 10.85 -35.24
CA GLY A 128 -6.20 10.00 -35.26
C GLY A 128 -5.55 9.77 -33.89
N THR A 129 -4.36 9.21 -33.90
CA THR A 129 -3.53 8.94 -32.73
C THR A 129 -2.09 9.33 -33.01
N SER A 130 -1.33 9.74 -31.97
CA SER A 130 0.11 10.05 -32.12
C SER A 130 0.88 9.75 -30.84
N SER A 131 2.07 9.18 -30.98
CA SER A 131 3.07 9.00 -29.94
C SER A 131 4.24 9.99 -30.04
N GLN A 132 4.13 11.01 -30.91
CA GLN A 132 5.22 11.97 -31.19
C GLN A 132 5.17 13.22 -30.32
N PHE A 133 4.25 13.31 -29.37
CA PHE A 133 4.20 14.44 -28.44
C PHE A 133 5.22 14.30 -27.32
N LYS A 134 5.91 15.40 -27.03
CA LYS A 134 6.95 15.49 -26.02
C LYS A 134 6.83 16.75 -25.19
N VAL A 135 7.20 16.63 -23.93
CA VAL A 135 7.52 17.78 -23.08
C VAL A 135 9.00 18.08 -23.27
N GLN A 136 9.32 19.34 -23.54
CA GLN A 136 10.68 19.81 -23.74
C GLN A 136 10.98 20.99 -22.83
N TYR A 137 12.26 21.17 -22.49
CA TYR A 137 12.75 22.25 -21.64
C TYR A 137 13.89 23.04 -22.31
N SER A 138 14.07 24.28 -21.86
CA SER A 138 15.15 25.17 -22.36
C SER A 138 15.49 26.23 -21.31
N THR A 139 16.73 26.67 -21.30
CA THR A 139 17.19 27.83 -20.50
C THR A 139 17.20 29.13 -21.33
N ASP A 140 17.19 29.06 -22.64
CA ASP A 140 17.37 30.19 -23.57
C ASP A 140 16.16 30.49 -24.50
N ASP A 141 15.08 29.69 -24.42
CA ASP A 141 13.92 29.69 -25.34
C ASP A 141 14.27 29.45 -26.83
N VAL A 142 15.46 28.99 -27.13
CA VAL A 142 15.93 28.75 -28.51
C VAL A 142 16.21 27.26 -28.72
N THR A 143 17.07 26.71 -27.85
CA THR A 143 17.48 25.30 -27.92
C THR A 143 16.69 24.49 -26.93
N TYR A 144 15.91 23.52 -27.41
CA TYR A 144 15.04 22.68 -26.59
C TYR A 144 15.54 21.24 -26.56
N ALA A 145 15.61 20.64 -25.36
CA ALA A 145 15.87 19.23 -25.13
C ALA A 145 14.60 18.50 -24.66
N ASP A 146 14.52 17.22 -24.91
CA ASP A 146 13.39 16.38 -24.48
C ASP A 146 13.49 16.11 -22.96
N ALA A 147 12.41 16.37 -22.23
CA ALA A 147 12.27 16.02 -20.81
C ALA A 147 11.46 14.73 -20.64
N ALA A 148 10.33 14.61 -21.32
CA ALA A 148 9.47 13.44 -21.24
C ALA A 148 8.71 13.21 -22.55
N SER A 149 8.35 11.95 -22.83
CA SER A 149 7.46 11.59 -23.94
C SER A 149 6.04 11.46 -23.40
N VAL A 150 5.06 12.04 -24.11
CA VAL A 150 3.65 11.82 -23.82
C VAL A 150 3.27 10.44 -24.35
N PRO A 151 2.58 9.59 -23.58
CA PRO A 151 2.03 8.33 -24.07
C PRO A 151 1.15 8.51 -25.29
N LEU A 152 0.68 7.41 -25.90
CA LEU A 152 -0.13 7.47 -27.12
C LEU A 152 -1.36 8.37 -26.93
N LEU A 153 -1.36 9.52 -27.57
CA LEU A 153 -2.45 10.49 -27.53
C LEU A 153 -3.49 10.15 -28.61
N GLY A 154 -4.76 10.07 -28.23
CA GLY A 154 -5.88 9.75 -29.12
C GLY A 154 -6.97 10.81 -29.14
N THR A 155 -8.13 10.43 -29.64
CA THR A 155 -9.31 11.32 -29.75
C THR A 155 -10.10 11.44 -28.44
N ASN A 156 -9.93 10.49 -27.50
CA ASN A 156 -10.54 10.58 -26.19
C ASN A 156 -9.69 11.47 -25.27
N PRO A 157 -10.28 12.35 -24.46
CA PRO A 157 -9.54 13.14 -23.50
C PRO A 157 -8.80 12.26 -22.47
N GLN A 158 -7.53 12.53 -22.24
CA GLN A 158 -6.65 11.78 -21.35
C GLN A 158 -5.95 12.72 -20.37
N ASN A 159 -5.61 12.19 -19.19
CA ASN A 159 -4.84 12.89 -18.17
C ASN A 159 -3.49 12.20 -18.03
N PHE A 160 -2.40 12.97 -18.00
CA PHE A 160 -1.07 12.45 -17.79
C PHE A 160 -0.35 13.26 -16.73
N ARG A 161 0.36 12.57 -15.82
CA ARG A 161 1.43 13.12 -15.00
C ARG A 161 2.75 12.56 -15.51
N LEU A 162 3.67 13.42 -15.88
CA LEU A 162 4.96 13.02 -16.45
C LEU A 162 6.08 13.53 -15.56
N LEU A 163 7.00 12.63 -15.19
CA LEU A 163 8.25 12.97 -14.52
C LEU A 163 9.16 13.71 -15.51
N VAL A 164 9.61 14.91 -15.18
CA VAL A 164 10.46 15.72 -16.05
C VAL A 164 11.86 16.00 -15.47
N ASP A 165 12.00 16.13 -14.17
CA ASP A 165 13.23 16.22 -13.36
C ASP A 165 14.38 17.03 -13.97
N HIS A 166 14.09 18.27 -14.41
CA HIS A 166 15.04 19.17 -15.01
C HIS A 166 14.92 20.59 -14.47
N THR A 167 16.04 21.30 -14.41
CA THR A 167 16.10 22.72 -14.05
C THR A 167 16.09 23.57 -15.32
N ALA A 168 15.01 24.33 -15.53
CA ALA A 168 14.87 25.19 -16.68
C ALA A 168 13.83 26.29 -16.46
N ARG A 169 13.96 27.40 -17.21
CA ARG A 169 12.99 28.48 -17.25
C ARG A 169 11.85 28.21 -18.23
N TYR A 170 12.16 27.73 -19.43
CA TYR A 170 11.20 27.59 -20.52
C TYR A 170 10.82 26.13 -20.72
N TRP A 171 9.52 25.89 -20.82
CA TRP A 171 8.96 24.58 -21.03
C TRP A 171 7.97 24.61 -22.19
N ARG A 172 7.84 23.52 -22.94
CA ARG A 172 6.83 23.42 -23.99
C ARG A 172 6.31 22.01 -24.14
N LEU A 173 5.04 21.92 -24.55
CA LEU A 173 4.43 20.71 -25.09
C LEU A 173 4.45 20.83 -26.60
N ALA A 174 5.08 19.89 -27.26
CA ALA A 174 5.21 19.93 -28.73
C ALA A 174 5.18 18.54 -29.35
N ARG A 175 4.68 18.44 -30.57
CA ARG A 175 4.92 17.26 -31.43
C ARG A 175 6.24 17.46 -32.17
N ILE A 176 7.06 16.42 -32.18
CA ILE A 176 8.42 16.43 -32.74
C ILE A 176 8.53 15.34 -33.81
N GLY A 177 9.10 15.68 -34.96
CA GLY A 177 9.37 14.75 -36.07
C GLY A 177 8.34 14.79 -37.16
N ALA A 178 8.35 13.79 -38.05
CA ALA A 178 7.43 13.70 -39.20
C ALA A 178 5.98 13.60 -38.73
N THR A 179 5.07 14.21 -39.50
CA THR A 179 3.65 14.17 -39.18
C THR A 179 3.06 12.78 -39.43
N ASP A 180 2.48 12.19 -38.43
CA ASP A 180 1.63 10.99 -38.44
C ASP A 180 0.13 11.36 -38.51
N LEU A 181 -0.17 12.65 -38.36
CA LEU A 181 -1.50 13.21 -38.32
C LEU A 181 -1.70 14.22 -39.49
N GLY A 182 -2.87 14.21 -40.08
CA GLY A 182 -3.24 15.16 -41.12
C GLY A 182 -3.64 16.54 -40.55
N ALA A 183 -4.89 16.93 -40.73
CA ALA A 183 -5.40 18.21 -40.24
C ALA A 183 -5.95 18.16 -38.80
N ALA A 184 -5.33 17.38 -37.90
CA ALA A 184 -5.77 17.30 -36.52
C ALA A 184 -5.41 18.57 -35.74
N THR A 185 -6.25 18.90 -34.74
CA THR A 185 -5.97 19.92 -33.73
C THR A 185 -5.88 19.29 -32.34
N VAL A 186 -5.17 19.96 -31.44
CA VAL A 186 -5.01 19.50 -30.04
C VAL A 186 -5.96 20.25 -29.13
N THR A 187 -6.73 19.55 -28.34
CA THR A 187 -7.60 20.10 -27.29
C THR A 187 -6.98 19.78 -25.93
N ILE A 188 -6.96 20.73 -25.01
CA ILE A 188 -6.40 20.57 -23.68
C ILE A 188 -7.15 21.45 -22.67
N ALA A 189 -7.48 20.92 -21.49
CA ALA A 189 -8.12 21.68 -20.40
C ALA A 189 -7.10 22.28 -19.41
N GLY A 190 -5.93 21.68 -19.23
CA GLY A 190 -4.96 22.24 -18.29
C GLY A 190 -3.55 21.74 -18.50
N LEU A 191 -2.60 22.57 -18.08
CA LEU A 191 -1.16 22.30 -18.10
C LEU A 191 -0.54 22.88 -16.83
N SER A 192 0.12 22.08 -16.03
CA SER A 192 0.68 22.53 -14.76
C SER A 192 2.06 21.96 -14.53
N LEU A 193 2.97 22.78 -14.03
CA LEU A 193 4.33 22.41 -13.62
C LEU A 193 4.43 22.36 -12.10
N TYR A 194 5.18 21.40 -11.59
CA TYR A 194 5.39 21.20 -10.15
C TYR A 194 6.88 21.09 -9.83
N GLU A 195 7.28 21.83 -8.81
CA GLU A 195 8.58 21.73 -8.16
C GLU A 195 8.49 20.82 -6.94
N GLU A 196 9.55 20.10 -6.64
CA GLU A 196 9.62 19.29 -5.42
C GLU A 196 9.69 20.21 -4.18
N SER A 197 8.91 19.88 -3.15
CA SER A 197 8.93 20.62 -1.88
C SER A 197 9.89 19.94 -0.88
N ALA A 198 10.24 20.66 0.19
CA ALA A 198 11.07 20.09 1.25
C ALA A 198 10.30 19.14 2.21
N ILE A 199 9.00 18.93 1.99
CA ILE A 199 8.16 18.12 2.89
C ILE A 199 8.37 16.65 2.55
N LEU A 200 8.97 15.91 3.47
CA LEU A 200 9.02 14.44 3.44
C LEU A 200 7.73 13.88 4.05
N SER A 201 7.15 12.91 3.41
CA SER A 201 6.10 12.06 3.98
C SER A 201 6.53 10.60 3.86
N THR A 202 6.23 9.82 4.88
CA THR A 202 6.45 8.36 4.83
C THR A 202 5.62 7.77 3.68
N PRO A 203 6.23 7.12 2.69
CA PRO A 203 5.49 6.46 1.62
C PRO A 203 4.92 5.12 2.09
N ARG A 204 3.84 4.68 1.48
CA ARG A 204 3.32 3.31 1.59
C ARG A 204 3.61 2.57 0.30
N LEU A 205 4.19 1.39 0.42
CA LEU A 205 4.40 0.47 -0.69
C LEU A 205 3.29 -0.58 -0.70
N VAL A 206 2.75 -0.87 -1.88
CA VAL A 206 1.68 -1.86 -2.07
C VAL A 206 1.97 -2.65 -3.34
N ASP A 207 1.65 -3.94 -3.35
CA ASP A 207 1.74 -4.79 -4.54
C ASP A 207 0.47 -4.73 -5.38
N MET A 208 0.64 -4.89 -6.68
CA MET A 208 -0.45 -5.09 -7.63
C MET A 208 0.00 -6.05 -8.74
N SER A 209 -0.66 -7.20 -8.84
CA SER A 209 -0.38 -8.21 -9.86
C SER A 209 -1.56 -8.30 -10.83
N VAL A 210 -1.33 -7.96 -12.11
CA VAL A 210 -2.40 -7.88 -13.13
C VAL A 210 -2.48 -9.16 -13.96
N GLU A 211 -1.34 -9.76 -14.26
CA GLU A 211 -1.18 -11.01 -14.99
C GLU A 211 0.02 -11.79 -14.41
N ASP A 212 0.18 -13.06 -14.76
CA ASP A 212 1.27 -13.91 -14.26
C ASP A 212 2.68 -13.37 -14.52
N ASP A 213 2.85 -12.44 -15.47
CA ASP A 213 4.12 -11.82 -15.85
C ASP A 213 4.14 -10.29 -15.66
N ARG A 214 3.07 -9.72 -15.09
CA ARG A 214 2.94 -8.27 -14.88
C ARG A 214 2.67 -7.93 -13.42
N HIS A 215 3.76 -7.70 -12.71
CA HIS A 215 3.75 -7.35 -11.29
C HIS A 215 4.24 -5.92 -11.10
N TYR A 216 3.54 -5.17 -10.29
CA TYR A 216 3.80 -3.75 -10.05
C TYR A 216 3.96 -3.47 -8.56
N LEU A 217 4.98 -2.66 -8.25
CA LEU A 217 5.10 -1.97 -6.98
C LEU A 217 4.46 -0.60 -7.11
N VAL A 218 3.49 -0.31 -6.25
CA VAL A 218 2.79 0.98 -6.20
C VAL A 218 3.25 1.75 -4.96
N GLU A 219 3.85 2.92 -5.17
CA GLU A 219 4.30 3.84 -4.12
C GLU A 219 3.26 4.94 -3.94
N PHE A 220 2.65 5.01 -2.76
CA PHE A 220 1.77 6.11 -2.35
C PHE A 220 2.58 7.13 -1.56
N THR A 221 2.63 8.35 -2.06
CA THR A 221 3.21 9.51 -1.37
C THR A 221 2.17 10.60 -1.18
N ARG A 222 2.53 11.68 -0.47
CA ARG A 222 1.67 12.82 -0.18
C ARG A 222 0.93 13.38 -1.41
N ASP A 223 1.61 13.48 -2.54
CA ASP A 223 1.12 14.21 -3.72
C ASP A 223 1.34 13.44 -5.03
N ASN A 224 1.78 12.18 -4.96
CA ASN A 224 2.04 11.35 -6.13
C ASN A 224 1.79 9.86 -5.85
N ILE A 225 1.35 9.14 -6.85
CA ILE A 225 1.33 7.68 -6.89
C ILE A 225 2.29 7.27 -8.00
N ALA A 226 3.40 6.62 -7.65
CA ALA A 226 4.35 6.11 -8.64
C ALA A 226 4.18 4.60 -8.81
N ILE A 227 4.27 4.14 -10.05
CA ILE A 227 4.11 2.73 -10.40
C ILE A 227 5.41 2.23 -11.01
N PHE A 228 5.93 1.15 -10.45
CA PHE A 228 7.13 0.48 -10.90
C PHE A 228 6.78 -0.93 -11.36
N ARG A 229 7.25 -1.31 -12.52
CA ARG A 229 7.16 -2.68 -13.00
C ARG A 229 8.37 -3.46 -12.53
N SER A 230 8.13 -4.59 -11.85
CA SER A 230 9.14 -5.60 -11.54
C SER A 230 9.06 -6.71 -12.58
N GLN A 231 10.17 -7.03 -13.24
CA GLN A 231 10.20 -8.08 -14.28
C GLN A 231 11.54 -8.79 -14.33
N LEU A 232 11.50 -10.08 -14.63
CA LEU A 232 12.71 -10.87 -14.88
C LEU A 232 13.23 -10.61 -16.29
N VAL A 233 14.43 -10.04 -16.42
CA VAL A 233 15.11 -9.83 -17.69
C VAL A 233 16.39 -10.70 -17.74
N GLY A 234 16.31 -11.80 -18.44
CA GLY A 234 17.37 -12.83 -18.43
C GLY A 234 17.44 -13.53 -17.08
N ILE A 235 18.47 -13.28 -16.30
CA ILE A 235 18.67 -13.82 -14.95
C ILE A 235 18.54 -12.74 -13.86
N ASN A 236 18.35 -11.48 -14.25
CA ASN A 236 18.28 -10.34 -13.33
C ASN A 236 16.85 -9.81 -13.26
N ILE A 237 16.42 -9.43 -12.06
CA ILE A 237 15.17 -8.72 -11.87
C ILE A 237 15.44 -7.23 -12.06
N GLN A 238 14.64 -6.60 -12.92
CA GLN A 238 14.69 -5.16 -13.14
C GLN A 238 13.41 -4.51 -12.64
N THR A 239 13.56 -3.46 -11.86
CA THR A 239 12.45 -2.63 -11.38
C THR A 239 12.55 -1.28 -12.04
N THR A 240 11.55 -0.93 -12.86
CA THR A 240 11.54 0.32 -13.64
C THR A 240 10.27 1.11 -13.35
N ARG A 241 10.42 2.43 -13.17
CA ARG A 241 9.30 3.35 -13.04
C ARG A 241 8.59 3.48 -14.40
N VAL A 242 7.30 3.13 -14.43
CA VAL A 242 6.51 3.06 -15.68
C VAL A 242 5.42 4.09 -15.77
N ALA A 243 4.89 4.56 -14.63
CA ALA A 243 3.86 5.60 -14.61
C ALA A 243 3.91 6.44 -13.33
N ASP A 244 3.40 7.66 -13.45
CA ASP A 244 3.09 8.55 -12.33
C ASP A 244 1.64 8.99 -12.43
N ILE A 245 0.92 8.96 -11.31
CA ILE A 245 -0.49 9.30 -11.26
C ILE A 245 -0.68 10.41 -10.22
N LYS A 246 -1.42 11.44 -10.61
CA LYS A 246 -1.87 12.45 -9.67
C LYS A 246 -2.95 11.82 -8.76
N PRO A 247 -2.76 11.82 -7.42
CA PRO A 247 -3.79 11.39 -6.51
C PRO A 247 -5.06 12.24 -6.64
N LEU A 248 -6.23 11.66 -6.35
CA LEU A 248 -7.47 12.42 -6.24
C LEU A 248 -7.45 13.37 -5.04
N TYR A 249 -6.76 12.96 -3.97
CA TYR A 249 -6.49 13.76 -2.77
C TYR A 249 -5.01 14.05 -2.69
N SER A 250 -4.65 15.33 -2.55
CA SER A 250 -3.27 15.79 -2.39
C SER A 250 -3.06 16.30 -0.96
N GLY A 251 -1.82 16.21 -0.48
CA GLY A 251 -1.46 16.68 0.84
C GLY A 251 -1.76 15.71 1.97
N LEU A 252 -1.91 14.41 1.67
CA LEU A 252 -2.08 13.37 2.68
C LEU A 252 -0.94 13.41 3.70
N THR A 253 -1.29 13.24 4.98
CA THR A 253 -0.30 13.11 6.06
C THR A 253 0.32 11.71 6.04
N SER A 254 1.48 11.54 6.69
CA SER A 254 2.10 10.22 6.82
C SER A 254 1.15 9.21 7.50
N ALA A 255 0.38 9.63 8.50
CA ALA A 255 -0.57 8.75 9.18
C ALA A 255 -1.72 8.30 8.26
N GLU A 256 -2.25 9.17 7.39
CA GLU A 256 -3.26 8.80 6.40
C GLU A 256 -2.70 7.83 5.35
N ILE A 257 -1.44 8.02 4.95
CA ILE A 257 -0.75 7.13 4.00
C ILE A 257 -0.50 5.74 4.64
N GLU A 258 -0.07 5.69 5.90
CA GLU A 258 0.15 4.45 6.66
C GLU A 258 -1.14 3.64 6.85
N ASN A 259 -2.30 4.32 6.95
CA ASN A 259 -3.62 3.71 7.13
C ASN A 259 -4.23 3.19 5.80
N ILE A 260 -3.57 3.37 4.65
CA ILE A 260 -4.07 2.84 3.37
C ILE A 260 -4.23 1.31 3.47
N ARG A 261 -5.39 0.81 3.03
CA ARG A 261 -5.66 -0.62 2.85
C ARG A 261 -6.14 -0.85 1.43
N VAL A 262 -5.80 -2.00 0.90
CA VAL A 262 -6.13 -2.34 -0.48
C VAL A 262 -6.76 -3.71 -0.59
N ALA A 263 -7.59 -3.87 -1.61
CA ALA A 263 -8.05 -5.18 -2.06
C ALA A 263 -8.03 -5.19 -3.59
N GLN A 264 -7.53 -6.27 -4.17
CA GLN A 264 -7.41 -6.39 -5.61
C GLN A 264 -8.35 -7.43 -6.18
N VAL A 265 -8.92 -7.15 -7.33
CA VAL A 265 -9.61 -8.10 -8.21
C VAL A 265 -9.18 -7.85 -9.65
N GLU A 266 -8.61 -8.85 -10.31
CA GLU A 266 -8.08 -8.74 -11.68
C GLU A 266 -7.14 -7.52 -11.84
N ASN A 267 -7.45 -6.61 -12.77
CA ASN A 267 -6.68 -5.40 -13.06
C ASN A 267 -7.13 -4.16 -12.25
N VAL A 268 -7.94 -4.34 -11.22
CA VAL A 268 -8.50 -3.27 -10.38
C VAL A 268 -8.03 -3.41 -8.94
N MET A 269 -7.37 -2.39 -8.42
CA MET A 269 -7.04 -2.24 -7.00
C MET A 269 -8.03 -1.26 -6.36
N LEU A 270 -8.72 -1.68 -5.32
CA LEU A 270 -9.59 -0.84 -4.49
C LEU A 270 -8.77 -0.33 -3.30
N ILE A 271 -8.87 0.97 -3.02
CA ILE A 271 -8.05 1.67 -2.04
C ILE A 271 -8.97 2.37 -1.05
N VAL A 272 -8.83 2.05 0.24
CA VAL A 272 -9.56 2.69 1.34
C VAL A 272 -8.60 3.27 2.37
N GLY A 273 -9.09 4.23 3.15
CA GLY A 273 -8.34 4.93 4.19
C GLY A 273 -9.17 6.09 4.75
N ASP A 274 -8.53 7.08 5.37
CA ASP A 274 -9.20 8.26 5.93
C ASP A 274 -9.69 9.25 4.83
N PHE A 275 -10.02 8.76 3.65
CA PHE A 275 -10.47 9.52 2.47
C PHE A 275 -11.52 8.71 1.69
N ALA A 276 -12.24 9.37 0.76
CA ALA A 276 -13.22 8.67 -0.06
C ALA A 276 -12.55 7.56 -0.89
N PRO A 277 -13.10 6.33 -0.83
CA PRO A 277 -12.52 5.16 -1.48
C PRO A 277 -12.27 5.33 -2.97
N MET A 278 -11.09 4.92 -3.41
CA MET A 278 -10.61 5.04 -4.79
C MET A 278 -10.40 3.67 -5.43
N ARG A 279 -10.39 3.63 -6.76
CA ARG A 279 -9.96 2.47 -7.54
C ARG A 279 -8.86 2.87 -8.50
N LEU A 280 -7.79 2.08 -8.52
CA LEU A 280 -6.71 2.16 -9.50
C LEU A 280 -6.88 1.02 -10.49
N VAL A 281 -6.95 1.31 -11.77
CA VAL A 281 -7.21 0.35 -12.85
C VAL A 281 -6.09 0.37 -13.86
N ASN A 282 -5.50 -0.79 -14.17
CA ASN A 282 -4.60 -0.92 -15.31
C ASN A 282 -5.40 -1.16 -16.58
N LEU A 283 -5.15 -0.36 -17.62
CA LEU A 283 -5.88 -0.43 -18.91
C LEU A 283 -5.19 -1.31 -19.97
N GLY A 284 -4.30 -2.21 -19.54
CA GLY A 284 -3.70 -3.25 -20.38
C GLY A 284 -2.26 -2.98 -20.81
N THR A 285 -1.68 -1.81 -20.47
CA THR A 285 -0.25 -1.51 -20.70
C THR A 285 0.42 -0.96 -19.45
N ASP A 286 1.76 -0.96 -19.42
CA ASP A 286 2.53 -0.48 -18.28
C ASP A 286 2.33 1.01 -17.97
N SER A 287 1.98 1.80 -18.96
CA SER A 287 1.85 3.26 -18.84
C SER A 287 0.41 3.76 -18.83
N ASP A 288 -0.58 2.88 -18.97
CA ASP A 288 -1.98 3.28 -19.13
C ASP A 288 -2.79 2.89 -17.88
N TRP A 289 -2.99 3.87 -17.02
CA TRP A 289 -3.62 3.71 -15.71
C TRP A 289 -4.73 4.72 -15.53
N PHE A 290 -5.76 4.30 -14.82
CA PHE A 290 -6.92 5.12 -14.50
C PHE A 290 -7.19 5.11 -12.99
N LEU A 291 -7.29 6.29 -12.39
CA LEU A 291 -7.64 6.47 -10.97
C LEU A 291 -8.95 7.23 -10.85
N ASP A 292 -9.91 6.67 -10.13
CA ASP A 292 -11.24 7.27 -9.91
C ASP A 292 -11.78 6.89 -8.54
N LEU A 293 -12.87 7.53 -8.11
CA LEU A 293 -13.63 7.11 -6.94
C LEU A 293 -14.33 5.78 -7.21
N ILE A 294 -14.48 4.97 -6.18
CA ILE A 294 -15.32 3.75 -6.29
C ILE A 294 -16.77 4.18 -6.44
N PRO A 295 -17.48 3.74 -7.52
CA PRO A 295 -18.85 4.14 -7.78
C PRO A 295 -19.82 3.33 -6.91
N PHE A 296 -19.82 3.55 -5.60
CA PHE A 296 -20.77 2.91 -4.69
C PHE A 296 -22.19 3.36 -5.01
N THR A 297 -23.10 2.39 -5.04
CA THR A 297 -24.54 2.59 -5.17
C THR A 297 -25.24 2.05 -3.94
N ASN A 298 -26.43 2.62 -3.64
CA ASN A 298 -27.27 2.19 -2.53
C ASN A 298 -26.54 2.11 -1.18
N VAL A 299 -25.68 3.12 -0.91
CA VAL A 299 -24.97 3.20 0.37
C VAL A 299 -26.00 3.14 1.51
N PRO A 300 -25.83 2.25 2.51
CA PRO A 300 -26.79 2.16 3.63
C PRO A 300 -26.95 3.50 4.34
N GLN A 301 -28.20 3.88 4.56
CA GLN A 301 -28.54 5.13 5.24
C GLN A 301 -28.92 4.90 6.70
N TYR A 302 -28.52 5.81 7.57
CA TYR A 302 -28.79 5.73 9.00
C TYR A 302 -29.17 7.10 9.57
N ASP A 303 -30.13 7.11 10.47
CA ASP A 303 -30.45 8.29 11.28
C ASP A 303 -29.57 8.29 12.55
N PHE A 304 -28.58 9.17 12.56
CA PHE A 304 -27.63 9.28 13.66
C PHE A 304 -28.18 10.05 14.86
N ASP A 305 -29.31 10.77 14.69
CA ASP A 305 -29.94 11.56 15.74
C ASP A 305 -28.96 12.49 16.49
N ASP A 306 -28.09 13.11 15.77
CA ASP A 306 -27.09 14.06 16.28
C ASP A 306 -27.17 15.42 15.57
N ALA A 307 -26.32 16.36 15.98
CA ALA A 307 -26.29 17.71 15.43
C ALA A 307 -25.84 17.80 13.96
N LEU A 308 -25.26 16.72 13.40
CA LEU A 308 -24.83 16.64 11.99
C LEU A 308 -25.89 16.04 11.08
N SER A 309 -26.88 15.32 11.66
CA SER A 309 -27.99 14.76 10.88
C SER A 309 -28.85 15.89 10.29
N PRO A 310 -29.21 15.84 9.02
CA PRO A 310 -30.03 16.86 8.40
C PRO A 310 -31.43 16.89 9.04
N ILE A 311 -32.00 18.07 9.16
CA ILE A 311 -33.41 18.21 9.55
C ILE A 311 -34.22 17.82 8.32
N PRO A 312 -35.14 16.83 8.42
CA PRO A 312 -35.97 16.45 7.30
C PRO A 312 -36.83 17.64 6.84
N VAL A 313 -36.88 17.82 5.55
CA VAL A 313 -37.69 18.88 4.94
C VAL A 313 -38.78 18.21 4.16
N ASP A 314 -40.07 18.56 4.53
CA ASP A 314 -41.21 18.02 3.80
C ASP A 314 -41.19 18.41 2.32
N GLU A 315 -41.50 17.47 1.44
CA GLU A 315 -41.69 17.79 0.04
C GLU A 315 -43.12 18.30 -0.16
N ILE A 316 -43.25 19.33 -0.96
CA ILE A 316 -44.52 19.92 -1.29
C ILE A 316 -44.70 20.01 -2.80
N GLN A 317 -45.64 19.23 -3.32
CA GLN A 317 -46.10 19.32 -4.69
C GLN A 317 -47.54 19.81 -4.75
N VAL A 318 -47.85 20.67 -5.72
CA VAL A 318 -49.20 21.24 -5.90
C VAL A 318 -49.79 20.66 -7.18
N MET A 319 -50.88 19.93 -7.03
CA MET A 319 -51.68 19.37 -8.11
C MET A 319 -52.82 20.30 -8.48
N THR A 320 -52.98 20.57 -9.75
CA THR A 320 -54.09 21.42 -10.30
C THR A 320 -54.86 20.64 -11.34
N LEU A 321 -56.16 20.54 -11.15
CA LEU A 321 -57.07 19.91 -12.08
C LEU A 321 -57.58 20.99 -13.07
N GLY A 322 -56.99 20.99 -14.29
CA GLY A 322 -57.30 21.89 -15.40
C GLY A 322 -58.12 21.24 -16.49
N HIS A 323 -58.40 22.01 -17.58
CA HIS A 323 -58.96 21.51 -18.83
C HIS A 323 -58.53 22.40 -20.00
N THR A 324 -58.33 21.80 -21.16
CA THR A 324 -57.86 22.49 -22.36
C THR A 324 -59.03 22.92 -23.28
N GLY A 325 -60.25 22.39 -23.06
CA GLY A 325 -61.41 22.64 -23.87
C GLY A 325 -62.64 23.09 -23.01
N SER A 326 -63.83 22.67 -23.42
CA SER A 326 -65.08 22.98 -22.70
C SER A 326 -65.45 21.93 -21.63
N GLY A 327 -64.67 20.87 -21.51
CA GLY A 327 -64.92 19.77 -20.54
C GLY A 327 -64.52 20.17 -19.15
N GLN A 328 -65.51 20.49 -18.32
CA GLN A 328 -65.30 20.75 -16.86
C GLN A 328 -65.22 19.45 -16.10
N TRP A 329 -64.31 19.36 -15.09
CA TRP A 329 -64.31 18.28 -14.10
C TRP A 329 -65.64 18.13 -13.42
N LYS A 330 -66.20 16.90 -13.43
CA LYS A 330 -67.48 16.55 -12.86
C LYS A 330 -67.37 15.53 -11.76
N ARG A 331 -68.29 15.51 -10.84
CA ARG A 331 -68.39 14.47 -9.79
C ARG A 331 -68.45 13.08 -10.46
N GLY A 332 -67.54 12.18 -10.07
CA GLY A 332 -67.43 10.84 -10.61
C GLY A 332 -66.31 10.65 -11.64
N ASP A 333 -65.69 11.74 -12.17
CA ASP A 333 -64.49 11.65 -12.99
C ASP A 333 -63.37 11.01 -12.22
N ARG A 334 -62.47 10.26 -12.86
CA ARG A 334 -61.43 9.48 -12.24
C ARG A 334 -60.08 9.68 -12.85
N PHE A 335 -59.04 9.59 -12.00
CA PHE A 335 -57.63 9.68 -12.41
C PHE A 335 -56.76 8.81 -11.52
N GLU A 336 -55.55 8.53 -11.97
CA GLU A 336 -54.49 7.85 -11.26
C GLU A 336 -53.24 8.72 -11.22
N ILE A 337 -52.56 8.76 -10.08
CA ILE A 337 -51.30 9.51 -9.91
C ILE A 337 -50.14 8.55 -10.06
N ASP A 338 -49.16 8.92 -10.89
CA ASP A 338 -47.92 8.20 -11.07
C ASP A 338 -46.84 8.85 -10.18
N VAL A 339 -46.26 8.05 -9.33
CA VAL A 339 -45.14 8.41 -8.47
C VAL A 339 -43.98 7.53 -8.84
N GLU A 340 -43.00 8.07 -9.60
CA GLU A 340 -41.80 7.37 -9.99
C GLU A 340 -42.04 6.00 -10.69
N GLY A 341 -43.07 5.95 -11.54
CA GLY A 341 -43.45 4.73 -12.28
C GLY A 341 -44.44 3.82 -11.57
N VAL A 342 -44.84 4.14 -10.37
CA VAL A 342 -45.85 3.39 -9.59
C VAL A 342 -47.19 4.15 -9.63
N LEU A 343 -48.23 3.53 -10.18
CA LEU A 343 -49.56 4.12 -10.26
C LEU A 343 -50.34 3.94 -8.96
N SER A 344 -51.00 5.03 -8.49
CA SER A 344 -52.00 4.93 -7.43
C SER A 344 -53.21 4.13 -7.90
N LYS A 345 -54.04 3.69 -6.94
CA LYS A 345 -55.40 3.24 -7.27
C LYS A 345 -56.19 4.40 -7.87
N SER A 346 -57.27 4.05 -8.59
CA SER A 346 -58.13 5.02 -9.26
C SER A 346 -58.83 5.96 -8.27
N ILE A 347 -58.53 7.25 -8.37
CA ILE A 347 -59.02 8.34 -7.49
C ILE A 347 -60.28 8.97 -8.09
N SER A 348 -61.38 9.01 -7.33
CA SER A 348 -62.62 9.66 -7.76
C SER A 348 -62.64 11.12 -7.35
N PHE A 349 -62.90 12.01 -8.30
CA PHE A 349 -63.21 13.43 -8.06
C PHE A 349 -64.61 13.56 -7.52
N ALA A 350 -64.76 13.96 -6.26
CA ALA A 350 -66.06 14.06 -5.60
C ALA A 350 -66.80 15.41 -5.87
N GLY A 351 -66.12 16.35 -6.48
CA GLY A 351 -66.61 17.71 -6.76
C GLY A 351 -65.79 18.78 -6.02
N ASP A 352 -66.11 20.06 -6.33
CA ASP A 352 -65.41 21.24 -5.73
C ASP A 352 -66.35 22.40 -5.45
N SER A 353 -67.70 22.18 -5.53
CA SER A 353 -68.71 23.21 -5.41
C SER A 353 -69.17 23.43 -3.98
N THR A 354 -69.11 22.40 -3.13
CA THR A 354 -69.51 22.45 -1.69
C THR A 354 -68.36 22.02 -0.79
N PRO A 355 -68.35 22.47 0.49
CA PRO A 355 -67.31 22.05 1.44
C PRO A 355 -67.25 20.53 1.60
N ASP A 356 -68.36 19.81 1.57
CA ASP A 356 -68.39 18.34 1.70
C ASP A 356 -67.77 17.67 0.45
N GLU A 357 -68.03 18.17 -0.77
CA GLU A 357 -67.43 17.69 -1.97
C GLU A 357 -65.89 17.90 -2.00
N GLN A 358 -65.48 19.09 -1.54
CA GLN A 358 -64.08 19.45 -1.38
C GLN A 358 -63.35 18.53 -0.42
N ALA A 359 -63.91 18.33 0.78
CA ALA A 359 -63.38 17.42 1.78
C ALA A 359 -63.29 15.97 1.28
N SER A 360 -64.32 15.51 0.57
CA SER A 360 -64.36 14.17 -0.02
C SER A 360 -63.32 13.98 -1.12
N THR A 361 -63.05 14.99 -1.96
CA THR A 361 -61.98 14.90 -2.98
C THR A 361 -60.60 14.84 -2.31
N VAL A 362 -60.35 15.71 -1.30
CA VAL A 362 -59.09 15.66 -0.52
C VAL A 362 -58.88 14.29 0.09
N PHE A 363 -59.91 13.75 0.75
CA PHE A 363 -59.85 12.44 1.36
C PHE A 363 -59.53 11.31 0.36
N ASN A 364 -60.15 11.35 -0.83
CA ASN A 364 -59.94 10.35 -1.86
C ASN A 364 -58.49 10.39 -2.36
N ILE A 365 -57.94 11.57 -2.59
CA ILE A 365 -56.54 11.73 -3.02
C ILE A 365 -55.61 11.23 -1.93
N GLN A 366 -55.76 11.74 -0.71
CA GLN A 366 -54.88 11.37 0.40
C GLN A 366 -54.93 9.87 0.70
N LYS A 367 -56.09 9.26 0.76
CA LYS A 367 -56.24 7.83 1.05
C LYS A 367 -55.56 6.95 0.01
N ASN A 368 -55.70 7.26 -1.29
CA ASN A 368 -55.08 6.48 -2.36
C ASN A 368 -53.56 6.65 -2.40
N LEU A 369 -53.03 7.81 -2.05
CA LEU A 369 -51.58 8.02 -1.91
C LEU A 369 -51.07 7.28 -0.66
N GLN A 370 -51.78 7.31 0.47
CA GLN A 370 -51.38 6.57 1.69
C GLN A 370 -51.40 5.05 1.51
N GLU A 371 -52.18 4.53 0.60
CA GLU A 371 -52.20 3.10 0.25
C GLU A 371 -51.02 2.70 -0.67
N MET A 372 -50.23 3.65 -1.16
CA MET A 372 -49.01 3.36 -1.93
C MET A 372 -47.88 2.98 -0.96
N PRO A 373 -47.10 1.89 -1.26
CA PRO A 373 -46.03 1.43 -0.37
C PRO A 373 -44.98 2.50 -0.04
N VAL A 374 -44.74 3.43 -0.97
CA VAL A 374 -43.73 4.50 -0.85
C VAL A 374 -44.06 5.55 0.22
N PHE A 375 -45.34 5.74 0.57
CA PHE A 375 -45.75 6.76 1.55
C PHE A 375 -46.23 6.19 2.88
N GLY A 376 -46.92 5.05 2.86
CA GLY A 376 -47.55 4.46 4.04
C GLY A 376 -48.71 5.34 4.61
N GLU A 377 -49.25 4.93 5.77
CA GLU A 377 -50.46 5.55 6.34
C GLU A 377 -50.28 7.02 6.81
N THR A 378 -49.07 7.45 7.11
CA THR A 378 -48.82 8.78 7.70
C THR A 378 -47.86 9.66 6.87
N GLY A 379 -47.25 9.11 5.86
CA GLY A 379 -46.19 9.80 5.09
C GLY A 379 -46.69 10.86 4.11
N VAL A 380 -48.00 10.96 3.87
CA VAL A 380 -48.54 11.96 2.95
C VAL A 380 -49.79 12.61 3.50
N ALA A 381 -49.87 13.92 3.37
CA ALA A 381 -51.05 14.72 3.71
C ALA A 381 -51.50 15.55 2.49
N VAL A 382 -52.81 15.68 2.28
CA VAL A 382 -53.35 16.45 1.18
C VAL A 382 -54.25 17.55 1.72
N THR A 383 -54.01 18.77 1.25
CA THR A 383 -54.85 19.94 1.62
C THR A 383 -55.30 20.64 0.34
N ARG A 384 -56.52 21.18 0.41
CA ARG A 384 -57.04 22.04 -0.67
C ARG A 384 -56.56 23.47 -0.51
N THR A 385 -55.83 24.02 -1.48
CA THR A 385 -55.28 25.37 -1.42
C THR A 385 -55.91 26.36 -2.37
N GLY A 386 -56.70 25.89 -3.31
CA GLY A 386 -57.41 26.72 -4.29
C GLY A 386 -58.55 25.99 -4.98
N THR A 387 -59.15 26.63 -5.98
CA THR A 387 -60.21 26.00 -6.78
C THR A 387 -59.61 24.89 -7.62
N LYS A 388 -59.99 23.65 -7.29
CA LYS A 388 -59.41 22.44 -7.94
C LYS A 388 -57.91 22.35 -7.81
N GLN A 389 -57.33 22.92 -6.77
CA GLN A 389 -55.92 22.92 -6.46
C GLN A 389 -55.66 22.24 -5.09
N TYR A 390 -54.74 21.26 -5.07
CA TYR A 390 -54.48 20.41 -3.93
C TYR A 390 -52.97 20.41 -3.67
N THR A 391 -52.59 20.72 -2.45
CA THR A 391 -51.19 20.61 -1.99
C THR A 391 -51.01 19.26 -1.36
N ILE A 392 -50.06 18.53 -1.91
CA ILE A 392 -49.59 17.22 -1.42
C ILE A 392 -48.31 17.47 -0.64
N THR A 393 -48.31 17.20 0.65
CA THR A 393 -47.15 17.32 1.53
C THR A 393 -46.70 15.92 1.94
N ILE A 394 -45.46 15.62 1.64
CA ILE A 394 -44.81 14.34 1.99
C ILE A 394 -43.90 14.61 3.17
N SER A 395 -44.07 13.87 4.26
CA SER A 395 -43.39 14.12 5.53
C SER A 395 -42.93 12.82 6.22
N GLY A 396 -42.14 12.96 7.27
CA GLY A 396 -41.66 11.84 8.09
C GLY A 396 -40.61 10.99 7.41
N GLU A 397 -40.69 9.67 7.59
CA GLU A 397 -39.70 8.74 7.04
C GLU A 397 -39.75 8.61 5.50
N SER A 398 -40.87 9.02 4.90
CA SER A 398 -41.03 9.03 3.43
C SER A 398 -40.44 10.25 2.75
N THR A 399 -39.81 11.16 3.53
CA THR A 399 -39.25 12.42 3.00
C THR A 399 -38.02 12.16 2.14
N LYS A 400 -38.13 12.46 0.83
CA LYS A 400 -37.01 12.50 -0.11
C LYS A 400 -37.37 13.50 -1.21
N ASP A 401 -36.45 13.83 -2.08
CA ASP A 401 -36.70 14.66 -3.27
C ASP A 401 -37.28 13.81 -4.38
N PHE A 402 -38.62 13.65 -4.40
CA PHE A 402 -39.30 12.90 -5.45
C PHE A 402 -39.22 13.65 -6.79
N GLU A 403 -39.25 12.93 -7.89
CA GLU A 403 -39.52 13.55 -9.19
C GLU A 403 -40.90 14.18 -9.20
N LEU A 404 -41.17 15.09 -10.16
CA LEU A 404 -42.45 15.71 -10.32
C LEU A 404 -43.51 14.64 -10.67
N PHE A 405 -44.56 14.53 -9.85
CA PHE A 405 -45.61 13.55 -10.08
C PHE A 405 -46.28 13.80 -11.43
N SER A 406 -46.84 12.77 -12.03
CA SER A 406 -47.71 12.85 -13.16
C SER A 406 -49.03 12.17 -12.90
N ALA A 407 -50.04 12.37 -13.72
CA ALA A 407 -51.32 11.72 -13.54
C ALA A 407 -52.01 11.45 -14.89
N TYR A 408 -52.84 10.42 -14.90
CA TYR A 408 -53.60 9.98 -16.07
C TYR A 408 -55.08 9.98 -15.74
N VAL A 409 -55.91 10.62 -16.60
CA VAL A 409 -57.34 10.59 -16.49
C VAL A 409 -57.88 9.25 -17.00
N THR A 410 -58.54 8.48 -16.11
CA THR A 410 -59.09 7.15 -16.44
C THR A 410 -60.54 7.17 -16.82
N GLU A 411 -61.34 8.10 -16.22
CA GLU A 411 -62.75 8.33 -16.57
C GLU A 411 -63.05 9.84 -16.58
N GLY A 412 -63.67 10.37 -17.64
CA GLY A 412 -64.04 11.78 -17.77
C GLY A 412 -63.92 12.32 -19.16
N SER A 413 -63.79 13.63 -19.31
CA SER A 413 -63.55 14.27 -20.60
C SER A 413 -62.11 14.12 -21.06
N THR A 414 -61.91 13.94 -22.36
CA THR A 414 -60.57 13.98 -23.00
C THR A 414 -59.89 15.34 -22.91
N ASP A 415 -60.62 16.37 -22.52
CA ASP A 415 -60.10 17.74 -22.32
C ASP A 415 -59.50 17.95 -20.92
N HIS A 416 -59.63 16.97 -20.01
CA HIS A 416 -59.10 17.08 -18.63
C HIS A 416 -57.57 17.03 -18.65
N GLU A 417 -56.96 17.92 -17.86
CA GLU A 417 -55.53 18.08 -17.67
C GLU A 417 -55.25 18.08 -16.17
N ILE A 418 -54.11 17.46 -15.75
CA ILE A 418 -53.65 17.44 -14.39
C ILE A 418 -52.20 17.87 -14.39
N ASP A 419 -51.97 19.02 -13.78
CA ASP A 419 -50.60 19.59 -13.70
C ASP A 419 -50.08 19.48 -12.27
N PHE A 420 -48.80 19.18 -12.17
CA PHE A 420 -48.09 19.23 -10.89
C PHE A 420 -47.02 20.32 -10.93
N THR A 421 -46.82 20.96 -9.81
CA THR A 421 -45.75 21.95 -9.59
C THR A 421 -45.09 21.68 -8.25
N LYS A 422 -43.79 21.44 -8.27
CA LYS A 422 -43.02 21.28 -7.03
C LYS A 422 -42.75 22.68 -6.44
N THR A 423 -43.20 22.93 -5.23
CA THR A 423 -42.96 24.18 -4.51
C THR A 423 -41.89 24.07 -3.46
N GLN A 424 -41.59 22.85 -2.97
CA GLN A 424 -40.53 22.57 -2.03
C GLN A 424 -40.01 21.16 -2.31
N SER A 425 -38.69 21.04 -2.47
CA SER A 425 -38.02 19.75 -2.54
C SER A 425 -37.87 19.14 -1.16
N GLY A 426 -38.13 17.86 -1.04
CA GLY A 426 -37.91 17.10 0.19
C GLY A 426 -36.44 16.81 0.47
N SER A 427 -36.10 16.57 1.73
CA SER A 427 -34.79 16.03 2.09
C SER A 427 -34.96 15.00 3.21
N PRO A 428 -34.26 13.86 3.14
CA PRO A 428 -34.33 12.84 4.17
C PRO A 428 -33.53 13.26 5.41
N ARG A 429 -33.89 12.70 6.56
CA ARG A 429 -33.12 12.80 7.80
C ARG A 429 -31.95 11.82 7.83
N LYS A 430 -32.10 10.69 7.17
CA LYS A 430 -31.06 9.66 7.09
C LYS A 430 -29.91 10.14 6.22
N GLU A 431 -28.72 9.77 6.64
CA GLU A 431 -27.46 10.05 5.93
C GLU A 431 -26.76 8.76 5.55
N ASP A 432 -25.95 8.80 4.50
CA ASP A 432 -25.07 7.69 4.14
C ASP A 432 -24.13 7.38 5.32
N VAL A 433 -23.93 6.10 5.62
CA VAL A 433 -23.09 5.65 6.75
C VAL A 433 -21.62 5.95 6.54
N TRP A 434 -21.19 6.19 5.31
CA TRP A 434 -19.88 6.76 4.98
C TRP A 434 -20.01 7.92 3.99
N SER A 435 -19.40 9.02 4.33
CA SER A 435 -19.39 10.27 3.55
C SER A 435 -18.30 11.19 4.08
N SER A 436 -18.11 12.35 3.46
CA SER A 436 -17.18 13.37 3.95
C SER A 436 -17.48 13.91 5.36
N THR A 437 -18.71 13.75 5.84
CA THR A 437 -19.14 14.15 7.19
C THR A 437 -19.17 12.99 8.19
N ARG A 438 -19.29 11.75 7.70
CA ARG A 438 -19.41 10.53 8.53
C ARG A 438 -18.16 9.67 8.54
N GLY A 439 -17.09 10.10 7.81
CA GLY A 439 -15.88 9.35 7.62
C GLY A 439 -16.03 8.22 6.60
N TYR A 440 -14.97 7.51 6.33
CA TYR A 440 -14.90 6.46 5.33
C TYR A 440 -14.45 5.13 5.94
N PRO A 441 -14.68 3.99 5.26
CA PRO A 441 -14.20 2.70 5.73
C PRO A 441 -12.67 2.63 5.68
N ASN A 442 -12.07 1.99 6.68
CA ASN A 442 -10.62 1.84 6.83
C ASN A 442 -10.12 0.41 6.63
N SER A 443 -11.00 -0.54 6.35
CA SER A 443 -10.64 -1.94 6.07
C SER A 443 -11.47 -2.50 4.92
N ILE A 444 -10.88 -3.37 4.11
CA ILE A 444 -11.46 -3.89 2.87
C ILE A 444 -10.94 -5.29 2.57
N CYS A 445 -11.80 -6.19 2.12
CA CYS A 445 -11.42 -7.46 1.52
C CYS A 445 -12.53 -8.03 0.62
N PHE A 446 -12.23 -9.10 -0.12
CA PHE A 446 -13.26 -9.88 -0.82
C PHE A 446 -13.53 -11.18 -0.06
N TYR A 447 -14.79 -11.52 0.16
CA TYR A 447 -15.19 -12.75 0.83
C TYR A 447 -16.52 -13.28 0.28
N GLU A 448 -16.58 -14.59 -0.06
CA GLU A 448 -17.78 -15.27 -0.62
C GLU A 448 -18.47 -14.51 -1.76
N GLY A 449 -17.69 -13.93 -2.70
CA GLY A 449 -18.21 -13.18 -3.85
C GLY A 449 -18.81 -11.81 -3.51
N ARG A 450 -18.49 -11.26 -2.35
CA ARG A 450 -18.90 -9.93 -1.88
C ARG A 450 -17.68 -9.07 -1.58
N LEU A 451 -17.80 -7.77 -1.76
CA LEU A 451 -16.87 -6.80 -1.20
C LEU A 451 -17.25 -6.55 0.25
N VAL A 452 -16.30 -6.73 1.16
CA VAL A 452 -16.47 -6.47 2.60
C VAL A 452 -15.68 -5.23 2.97
N ILE A 453 -16.34 -4.28 3.63
CA ILE A 453 -15.72 -3.07 4.17
C ILE A 453 -16.14 -2.89 5.63
N GLY A 454 -15.28 -2.27 6.43
CA GLY A 454 -15.54 -2.05 7.85
C GLY A 454 -14.78 -0.87 8.43
N GLY A 455 -15.11 -0.56 9.69
CA GLY A 455 -14.40 0.47 10.45
C GLY A 455 -14.65 1.89 9.97
N THR A 456 -15.88 2.23 9.55
CA THR A 456 -16.23 3.64 9.27
C THR A 456 -16.20 4.44 10.57
N GLU A 457 -15.78 5.70 10.51
CA GLU A 457 -15.66 6.57 11.69
C GLU A 457 -16.98 6.69 12.46
N SER A 458 -18.12 6.76 11.77
CA SER A 458 -19.46 6.87 12.38
C SER A 458 -20.04 5.54 12.85
N LYS A 459 -19.60 4.40 12.31
CA LYS A 459 -20.06 3.04 12.63
C LYS A 459 -18.86 2.10 12.82
N THR A 460 -18.01 2.43 13.78
CA THR A 460 -16.71 1.78 14.02
C THR A 460 -16.79 0.27 14.26
N GLN A 461 -17.95 -0.23 14.75
CA GLN A 461 -18.17 -1.64 15.06
C GLN A 461 -18.97 -2.38 14.00
N SER A 462 -19.18 -1.80 12.82
CA SER A 462 -20.04 -2.38 11.78
C SER A 462 -19.22 -2.82 10.57
N ILE A 463 -19.64 -3.95 9.99
CA ILE A 463 -19.18 -4.41 8.67
C ILE A 463 -20.33 -4.25 7.67
N PHE A 464 -19.96 -3.97 6.45
CA PHE A 464 -20.84 -3.85 5.31
C PHE A 464 -20.34 -4.80 4.23
N MET A 465 -21.23 -5.63 3.69
CA MET A 465 -20.92 -6.55 2.60
C MET A 465 -21.81 -6.22 1.42
N SER A 466 -21.25 -6.10 0.24
CA SER A 466 -22.00 -5.82 -0.99
C SER A 466 -22.96 -6.95 -1.37
N LYS A 467 -23.83 -6.72 -2.33
CA LYS A 467 -24.57 -7.81 -3.03
C LYS A 467 -23.61 -8.82 -3.61
N THR A 468 -24.04 -10.08 -3.67
CA THR A 468 -23.25 -11.16 -4.26
C THR A 468 -22.99 -10.90 -5.75
N GLY A 469 -21.74 -10.83 -6.17
CA GLY A 469 -21.34 -10.58 -7.56
C GLY A 469 -21.50 -9.13 -8.03
N SER A 470 -22.02 -8.21 -7.18
CA SER A 470 -22.15 -6.77 -7.45
C SER A 470 -21.37 -6.00 -6.39
N PHE A 471 -20.04 -5.90 -6.56
CA PHE A 471 -19.12 -5.42 -5.52
C PHE A 471 -19.34 -3.98 -5.05
N PHE A 472 -20.05 -3.14 -5.80
CA PHE A 472 -20.26 -1.73 -5.47
C PHE A 472 -21.71 -1.41 -5.08
N ASP A 473 -22.60 -2.41 -5.05
CA ASP A 473 -24.01 -2.26 -4.67
C ASP A 473 -24.24 -2.74 -3.22
N PHE A 474 -24.72 -1.84 -2.37
CA PHE A 474 -24.97 -2.07 -0.95
C PHE A 474 -26.45 -2.01 -0.59
N ASP A 475 -27.35 -2.35 -1.53
CA ASP A 475 -28.78 -2.40 -1.31
C ASP A 475 -29.19 -3.50 -0.30
N ILE A 476 -29.92 -3.11 0.73
CA ILE A 476 -30.33 -3.99 1.85
C ILE A 476 -31.86 -4.18 1.95
N ASP A 477 -32.64 -3.67 0.97
CA ASP A 477 -34.05 -3.45 1.16
C ASP A 477 -34.94 -4.72 1.15
N ASP A 478 -34.64 -5.71 0.29
CA ASP A 478 -35.51 -6.88 0.11
C ASP A 478 -35.20 -8.04 1.09
N GLY A 479 -34.00 -8.12 1.64
CA GLY A 479 -33.56 -9.15 2.59
C GLY A 479 -33.37 -10.54 1.99
N ASP A 480 -33.23 -10.64 0.69
CA ASP A 480 -32.91 -11.88 -0.03
C ASP A 480 -31.49 -12.36 0.27
N ASP A 481 -31.19 -13.63 0.01
CA ASP A 481 -29.91 -14.24 0.38
C ASP A 481 -28.70 -13.63 -0.36
N ASP A 482 -28.89 -13.02 -1.53
CA ASP A 482 -27.87 -12.34 -2.34
C ASP A 482 -27.75 -10.82 -2.09
N GLU A 483 -28.68 -10.25 -1.31
CA GLU A 483 -28.66 -8.83 -0.93
C GLU A 483 -27.46 -8.45 -0.05
N ALA A 484 -27.20 -7.14 0.03
CA ALA A 484 -26.11 -6.60 0.85
C ALA A 484 -26.37 -6.84 2.36
N ILE A 485 -25.29 -6.91 3.13
CA ILE A 485 -25.34 -7.17 4.56
C ILE A 485 -24.78 -5.97 5.32
N PHE A 486 -25.56 -5.51 6.30
CA PHE A 486 -25.14 -4.57 7.33
C PHE A 486 -25.18 -5.26 8.68
N ALA A 487 -24.05 -5.51 9.31
CA ALA A 487 -23.97 -6.19 10.59
C ALA A 487 -23.09 -5.43 11.58
N THR A 488 -23.58 -5.31 12.82
CA THR A 488 -22.87 -4.62 13.90
C THR A 488 -22.44 -5.60 14.99
N ILE A 489 -21.19 -5.51 15.42
CA ILE A 489 -20.66 -6.31 16.52
C ILE A 489 -21.33 -5.87 17.82
N SER A 490 -22.02 -6.80 18.47
CA SER A 490 -22.62 -6.57 19.79
C SER A 490 -21.71 -7.11 20.90
N SER A 491 -21.06 -6.24 21.62
CA SER A 491 -20.16 -6.62 22.72
C SER A 491 -20.24 -5.66 23.90
N ARG A 492 -19.66 -6.07 25.05
CA ARG A 492 -19.61 -5.22 26.26
C ARG A 492 -18.56 -4.11 26.20
N LYS A 493 -17.64 -4.14 25.23
CA LYS A 493 -16.56 -3.17 25.04
C LYS A 493 -16.73 -2.51 23.68
N LEU A 494 -16.21 -1.32 23.54
CA LEU A 494 -16.00 -0.72 22.24
C LEU A 494 -14.99 -1.57 21.47
N ASN A 495 -15.33 -1.98 20.26
CA ASN A 495 -14.52 -2.81 19.38
C ASN A 495 -14.47 -2.18 17.99
N ASP A 496 -13.67 -1.11 17.87
CA ASP A 496 -13.47 -0.46 16.58
C ASP A 496 -12.77 -1.44 15.64
N ILE A 497 -13.35 -1.67 14.48
CA ILE A 497 -12.78 -2.56 13.47
C ILE A 497 -11.49 -1.92 12.95
N VAL A 498 -10.42 -2.68 13.01
CA VAL A 498 -9.09 -2.29 12.57
C VAL A 498 -8.77 -2.91 11.23
N ASP A 499 -9.14 -4.20 11.05
CA ASP A 499 -8.89 -4.93 9.82
C ASP A 499 -9.89 -6.06 9.62
N VAL A 500 -10.12 -6.45 8.36
CA VAL A 500 -10.93 -7.60 7.96
C VAL A 500 -10.12 -8.51 7.04
N TYR A 501 -10.12 -9.81 7.31
CA TYR A 501 -9.30 -10.75 6.56
C TYR A 501 -10.10 -11.97 6.07
N PRO A 502 -10.00 -12.33 4.76
CA PRO A 502 -10.77 -13.42 4.14
C PRO A 502 -10.09 -14.77 4.33
N GLY A 503 -10.04 -15.28 5.55
CA GLY A 503 -9.51 -16.61 5.86
C GLY A 503 -10.51 -17.76 5.57
N ARG A 504 -10.36 -18.89 6.27
CA ARG A 504 -11.36 -19.97 6.26
C ARG A 504 -12.77 -19.45 6.57
N ASN A 505 -12.86 -18.53 7.52
CA ASN A 505 -14.02 -17.71 7.85
C ASN A 505 -13.58 -16.26 7.70
N LEU A 506 -14.51 -15.35 7.46
CA LEU A 506 -14.18 -13.92 7.53
C LEU A 506 -13.76 -13.60 8.96
N GLN A 507 -12.53 -13.15 9.12
CA GLN A 507 -11.93 -12.74 10.38
C GLN A 507 -12.07 -11.21 10.52
N ILE A 508 -12.41 -10.75 11.72
CA ILE A 508 -12.58 -9.33 12.02
C ILE A 508 -11.70 -9.00 13.22
N PHE A 509 -10.67 -8.19 12.97
CA PHE A 509 -9.77 -7.71 14.00
C PHE A 509 -10.24 -6.35 14.51
N THR A 510 -10.38 -6.23 15.83
CA THR A 510 -10.86 -4.98 16.44
C THR A 510 -9.91 -4.49 17.53
N SER A 511 -10.07 -3.25 17.95
CA SER A 511 -9.26 -2.66 19.03
C SER A 511 -9.37 -3.37 20.39
N GLY A 512 -10.36 -4.23 20.59
CA GLY A 512 -10.63 -4.88 21.88
C GLY A 512 -10.71 -6.40 21.86
N ALA A 513 -10.91 -7.02 20.71
CA ALA A 513 -11.12 -8.47 20.56
C ALA A 513 -11.01 -8.90 19.08
N GLU A 514 -10.93 -10.20 18.83
CA GLU A 514 -10.97 -10.81 17.51
C GLU A 514 -12.26 -11.60 17.36
N PHE A 515 -12.89 -11.47 16.19
CA PHE A 515 -14.15 -12.10 15.85
C PHE A 515 -14.00 -12.91 14.55
N ALA A 516 -14.92 -13.85 14.36
CA ALA A 516 -15.06 -14.58 13.11
C ALA A 516 -16.54 -14.69 12.72
N VAL A 517 -16.81 -14.59 11.41
CA VAL A 517 -18.13 -14.89 10.84
C VAL A 517 -18.20 -16.39 10.63
N THR A 518 -19.03 -17.07 11.42
CA THR A 518 -19.08 -18.54 11.45
C THR A 518 -20.16 -19.13 10.56
N SER A 519 -21.11 -18.32 10.10
CA SER A 519 -22.19 -18.73 9.18
C SER A 519 -21.64 -19.04 7.77
N LYS A 520 -22.11 -20.14 7.17
CA LYS A 520 -21.83 -20.52 5.78
C LYS A 520 -23.08 -21.18 5.16
N PRO A 521 -23.58 -20.64 4.02
CA PRO A 521 -23.17 -19.38 3.38
C PRO A 521 -23.49 -18.16 4.27
N THR A 522 -22.78 -17.05 4.03
CA THR A 522 -23.05 -15.78 4.73
C THR A 522 -24.14 -15.02 3.97
N THR A 523 -25.33 -14.90 4.59
CA THR A 523 -26.49 -14.19 4.02
C THR A 523 -27.03 -13.17 5.01
N PRO A 524 -27.86 -12.18 4.59
CA PRO A 524 -28.46 -11.20 5.50
C PRO A 524 -29.18 -11.84 6.69
N SER A 525 -29.85 -12.96 6.49
CA SER A 525 -30.61 -13.68 7.51
C SER A 525 -29.77 -14.62 8.38
N SER A 526 -28.60 -15.08 7.91
CA SER A 526 -27.80 -16.11 8.57
C SER A 526 -26.52 -15.60 9.23
N ILE A 527 -26.09 -14.37 8.94
CA ILE A 527 -24.82 -13.84 9.42
C ILE A 527 -24.68 -13.95 10.95
N THR A 528 -23.60 -14.55 11.40
CA THR A 528 -23.30 -14.74 12.81
C THR A 528 -21.86 -14.35 13.07
N ILE A 529 -21.64 -13.25 13.79
CA ILE A 529 -20.33 -12.75 14.20
C ILE A 529 -20.09 -13.22 15.64
N GLN A 530 -19.08 -14.05 15.84
CA GLN A 530 -18.77 -14.64 17.14
C GLN A 530 -17.41 -14.15 17.65
N PRO A 531 -17.31 -13.74 18.93
CA PRO A 531 -16.03 -13.44 19.56
C PRO A 531 -15.21 -14.73 19.67
N GLN A 532 -13.93 -14.64 19.36
CA GLN A 532 -12.98 -15.75 19.43
C GLN A 532 -11.97 -15.52 20.55
N THR A 533 -11.25 -14.41 20.51
CA THR A 533 -10.23 -14.04 21.50
C THR A 533 -10.39 -12.57 21.92
N SER A 534 -9.67 -12.12 22.95
CA SER A 534 -9.88 -10.80 23.57
C SER A 534 -8.58 -9.99 23.73
N HIS A 535 -7.63 -10.14 22.80
CA HIS A 535 -6.38 -9.40 22.83
C HIS A 535 -6.55 -7.99 22.27
N GLY A 536 -7.24 -7.84 21.16
CA GLY A 536 -7.35 -6.63 20.37
C GLY A 536 -6.15 -6.43 19.44
N ALA A 537 -6.37 -5.83 18.28
CA ALA A 537 -5.38 -5.62 17.23
C ALA A 537 -4.94 -4.15 17.15
N ASN A 538 -3.71 -3.92 16.69
CA ASN A 538 -3.16 -2.63 16.29
C ASN A 538 -3.49 -2.37 14.80
N LYS A 539 -3.38 -1.11 14.37
CA LYS A 539 -3.62 -0.67 12.97
C LYS A 539 -2.51 -1.09 12.00
N VAL A 540 -1.98 -2.28 12.14
CA VAL A 540 -1.03 -2.89 11.19
C VAL A 540 -1.76 -3.96 10.41
N GLU A 541 -1.56 -3.98 9.10
CA GLU A 541 -2.20 -4.96 8.21
C GLU A 541 -1.83 -6.38 8.60
N VAL A 542 -2.83 -7.25 8.70
CA VAL A 542 -2.62 -8.65 9.09
C VAL A 542 -2.01 -9.45 7.94
N GLN A 543 -1.21 -10.48 8.28
CA GLN A 543 -0.53 -11.31 7.28
C GLN A 543 -0.87 -12.78 7.48
N ASP A 544 -1.09 -13.53 6.39
CA ASP A 544 -1.22 -15.00 6.46
C ASP A 544 0.15 -15.66 6.43
N VAL A 545 0.44 -16.46 7.42
CA VAL A 545 1.68 -17.22 7.52
C VAL A 545 1.35 -18.67 7.84
N ASP A 546 1.61 -19.57 6.91
CA ASP A 546 1.37 -21.02 7.06
C ASP A 546 -0.07 -21.37 7.49
N GLY A 547 -1.08 -20.63 6.98
CA GLY A 547 -2.50 -20.81 7.28
C GLY A 547 -2.93 -20.30 8.66
N SER A 548 -2.10 -19.49 9.30
CA SER A 548 -2.44 -18.70 10.50
C SER A 548 -2.34 -17.21 10.19
N THR A 549 -3.31 -16.44 10.62
CA THR A 549 -3.27 -14.99 10.46
C THR A 549 -2.45 -14.36 11.58
N ILE A 550 -1.37 -13.67 11.22
CA ILE A 550 -0.51 -12.97 12.17
C ILE A 550 -0.97 -11.52 12.30
N PHE A 551 -1.11 -11.04 13.52
CA PHE A 551 -1.48 -9.67 13.82
C PHE A 551 -0.69 -9.12 15.02
N VAL A 552 -0.59 -7.80 15.10
CA VAL A 552 0.04 -7.10 16.22
C VAL A 552 -1.00 -6.83 17.29
N ASP A 553 -0.69 -7.12 18.57
CA ASP A 553 -1.60 -6.80 19.67
C ASP A 553 -1.86 -5.29 19.78
N ARG A 554 -2.99 -4.90 20.38
CA ARG A 554 -3.40 -3.48 20.54
C ARG A 554 -2.36 -2.57 21.19
N HIS A 555 -1.44 -3.15 21.97
CA HIS A 555 -0.37 -2.39 22.65
C HIS A 555 0.91 -2.27 21.83
N GLY A 556 0.99 -2.93 20.65
CA GLY A 556 2.17 -2.95 19.80
C GLY A 556 3.39 -3.61 20.42
N LYS A 557 3.17 -4.59 21.31
CA LYS A 557 4.26 -5.24 22.08
C LYS A 557 4.38 -6.73 21.85
N SER A 558 3.39 -7.34 21.20
CA SER A 558 3.37 -8.77 20.91
C SER A 558 2.87 -9.02 19.49
N LEU A 559 3.39 -10.09 18.91
CA LEU A 559 2.97 -10.63 17.63
C LEU A 559 2.17 -11.90 17.87
N LEU A 560 0.88 -11.88 17.55
CA LEU A 560 -0.06 -12.97 17.84
C LEU A 560 -0.41 -13.72 16.56
N SER A 561 -0.55 -15.05 16.64
CA SER A 561 -1.06 -15.88 15.56
C SER A 561 -2.49 -16.31 15.83
N PHE A 562 -3.41 -16.02 14.92
CA PHE A 562 -4.82 -16.39 14.97
C PHE A 562 -5.06 -17.60 14.08
N LEU A 563 -5.32 -18.76 14.71
CA LEU A 563 -5.42 -20.04 14.04
C LEU A 563 -6.68 -20.79 14.48
N TYR A 564 -7.39 -21.38 13.52
CA TYR A 564 -8.53 -22.25 13.82
C TYR A 564 -8.07 -23.57 14.45
N SER A 565 -8.59 -23.88 15.64
CA SER A 565 -8.37 -25.13 16.36
C SER A 565 -9.60 -26.04 16.19
N PHE A 566 -9.43 -27.16 15.49
CA PHE A 566 -10.50 -28.14 15.30
C PHE A 566 -10.99 -28.74 16.63
N ASN A 567 -10.09 -28.90 17.62
CA ASN A 567 -10.43 -29.50 18.89
C ASN A 567 -11.30 -28.56 19.76
N GLU A 568 -11.17 -27.27 19.60
CA GLU A 568 -11.90 -26.25 20.35
C GLU A 568 -13.09 -25.72 19.55
N ASP A 569 -13.17 -26.05 18.27
CA ASP A 569 -14.13 -25.49 17.31
C ASP A 569 -14.17 -23.95 17.35
N ALA A 570 -13.00 -23.36 17.54
CA ALA A 570 -12.81 -21.93 17.67
C ALA A 570 -11.43 -21.50 17.17
N TYR A 571 -11.28 -20.20 16.93
CA TYR A 571 -9.94 -19.62 16.70
C TYR A 571 -9.26 -19.38 18.05
N THR A 572 -7.97 -19.66 18.09
CA THR A 572 -7.09 -19.42 19.25
C THR A 572 -6.01 -18.43 18.86
N SER A 573 -5.52 -17.67 19.81
CA SER A 573 -4.39 -16.73 19.61
C SER A 573 -3.23 -17.15 20.47
N ASP A 574 -2.07 -17.40 19.84
CA ASP A 574 -0.81 -17.71 20.50
C ASP A 574 0.22 -16.60 20.26
N ASP A 575 0.92 -16.19 21.33
CA ASP A 575 1.99 -15.19 21.24
C ASP A 575 3.26 -15.82 20.66
N ARG A 576 3.60 -15.43 19.42
CA ARG A 576 4.80 -15.87 18.71
C ARG A 576 6.06 -15.16 19.20
N SER A 577 5.92 -13.96 19.73
CA SER A 577 7.03 -13.08 20.13
C SER A 577 7.44 -13.22 21.59
N VAL A 578 6.80 -14.10 22.39
CA VAL A 578 7.03 -14.22 23.84
C VAL A 578 8.50 -14.40 24.23
N LEU A 579 9.26 -15.10 23.40
CA LEU A 579 10.70 -15.36 23.63
C LEU A 579 11.60 -14.22 23.14
N ALA A 580 11.12 -13.35 22.28
CA ALA A 580 11.87 -12.25 21.65
C ALA A 580 11.12 -10.91 21.73
N SER A 581 10.34 -10.70 22.77
CA SER A 581 9.43 -9.55 22.93
C SER A 581 10.13 -8.18 22.87
N HIS A 582 11.43 -8.11 23.14
CA HIS A 582 12.22 -6.88 23.06
C HIS A 582 12.45 -6.38 21.61
N LEU A 583 12.24 -7.24 20.61
CA LEU A 583 12.37 -6.90 19.19
C LEU A 583 11.06 -6.34 18.58
N ILE A 584 9.94 -6.38 19.29
CA ILE A 584 8.65 -5.86 18.87
C ILE A 584 8.39 -4.53 19.58
N ASN A 585 8.43 -3.43 18.82
CA ASN A 585 8.30 -2.09 19.38
C ASN A 585 7.38 -1.21 18.55
N GLN A 586 6.06 -1.28 18.80
CA GLN A 586 5.04 -0.49 18.09
C GLN A 586 5.18 -0.67 16.56
N PRO A 587 4.99 -1.87 16.00
CA PRO A 587 5.06 -2.08 14.56
C PRO A 587 4.13 -1.14 13.79
N VAL A 588 4.60 -0.69 12.62
CA VAL A 588 3.85 0.18 11.70
C VAL A 588 3.54 -0.51 10.38
N ASP A 589 4.35 -1.50 9.99
CA ASP A 589 4.17 -2.22 8.72
C ASP A 589 4.71 -3.65 8.82
N MET A 590 4.13 -4.56 8.03
CA MET A 590 4.56 -5.96 7.93
C MET A 590 4.37 -6.49 6.51
N ALA A 591 5.32 -7.32 6.05
CA ALA A 591 5.18 -8.05 4.79
C ALA A 591 5.80 -9.45 4.90
N LEU A 592 5.15 -10.44 4.28
CA LEU A 592 5.61 -11.82 4.24
C LEU A 592 6.31 -12.13 2.93
N LEU A 593 7.58 -12.50 3.00
CA LEU A 593 8.30 -13.15 1.90
C LEU A 593 8.29 -14.66 2.13
N ALA A 594 7.55 -15.38 1.31
CA ALA A 594 7.50 -16.84 1.36
C ALA A 594 8.82 -17.45 0.87
N GLY A 595 9.26 -18.55 1.47
CA GLY A 595 10.43 -19.27 1.00
C GLY A 595 10.19 -19.88 -0.38
N THR A 596 11.04 -19.53 -1.34
CA THR A 596 10.94 -20.01 -2.74
C THR A 596 11.69 -21.32 -2.98
N ALA A 597 12.60 -21.69 -2.08
CA ALA A 597 13.42 -22.88 -2.16
C ALA A 597 13.33 -23.73 -0.88
N SER A 598 13.69 -25.00 -0.96
CA SER A 598 13.65 -25.92 0.20
C SER A 598 14.65 -25.58 1.30
N ASP A 599 15.59 -24.70 1.04
CA ASP A 599 16.60 -24.21 1.98
C ASP A 599 16.28 -22.80 2.52
N ASP A 600 15.11 -22.25 2.18
CA ASP A 600 14.61 -21.00 2.69
C ASP A 600 13.46 -21.22 3.68
N ALA A 601 13.43 -20.41 4.75
CA ALA A 601 12.27 -20.28 5.63
C ALA A 601 11.32 -19.21 5.07
N ASN A 602 10.13 -19.08 5.65
CA ASN A 602 9.31 -17.90 5.44
C ASN A 602 9.86 -16.75 6.29
N TRP A 603 9.93 -15.54 5.72
CA TRP A 603 10.42 -14.34 6.40
C TRP A 603 9.31 -13.33 6.51
N LEU A 604 8.79 -13.15 7.72
CA LEU A 604 7.88 -12.04 8.01
C LEU A 604 8.72 -10.84 8.48
N PHE A 605 8.73 -9.80 7.66
CA PHE A 605 9.36 -8.52 7.99
C PHE A 605 8.41 -7.66 8.81
N ILE A 606 8.91 -7.08 9.90
CA ILE A 606 8.16 -6.26 10.83
C ILE A 606 8.92 -4.95 10.99
N VAL A 607 8.32 -3.84 10.60
CA VAL A 607 8.89 -2.50 10.73
C VAL A 607 8.39 -1.86 12.01
N ASN A 608 9.30 -1.45 12.88
CA ASN A 608 8.98 -0.76 14.14
C ASN A 608 8.93 0.76 13.95
N THR A 609 8.19 1.46 14.81
CA THR A 609 8.08 2.94 14.80
C THR A 609 9.42 3.65 14.91
N ASP A 610 10.41 3.05 15.60
CA ASP A 610 11.77 3.60 15.75
C ASP A 610 12.67 3.42 14.52
N GLY A 611 12.14 2.89 13.43
CA GLY A 611 12.85 2.64 12.17
C GLY A 611 13.67 1.36 12.16
N THR A 612 13.70 0.59 13.26
CA THR A 612 14.29 -0.74 13.25
C THR A 612 13.37 -1.75 12.55
N ALA A 613 13.94 -2.79 11.96
CA ALA A 613 13.18 -3.89 11.42
C ALA A 613 13.54 -5.19 12.12
N THR A 614 12.56 -6.08 12.24
CA THR A 614 12.69 -7.41 12.82
C THR A 614 12.22 -8.44 11.80
N ILE A 615 12.92 -9.56 11.69
CA ILE A 615 12.53 -10.66 10.81
C ILE A 615 12.11 -11.84 11.68
N LEU A 616 10.87 -12.28 11.54
CA LEU A 616 10.45 -13.58 12.05
C LEU A 616 10.73 -14.63 10.97
N ASN A 617 11.70 -15.48 11.24
CA ASN A 617 12.00 -16.65 10.42
C ASN A 617 11.09 -17.79 10.90
N THR A 618 10.18 -18.26 10.07
CA THR A 618 9.22 -19.29 10.44
C THR A 618 9.09 -20.38 9.39
N LEU A 619 9.02 -21.62 9.86
CA LEU A 619 8.68 -22.78 9.06
C LEU A 619 8.05 -23.83 9.97
N ARG A 620 6.73 -23.89 9.97
CA ARG A 620 5.96 -24.73 10.89
C ARG A 620 6.32 -26.22 10.80
N SER A 621 6.62 -26.71 9.60
CA SER A 621 6.98 -28.12 9.36
C SER A 621 8.30 -28.54 10.05
N GLN A 622 9.14 -27.59 10.44
CA GLN A 622 10.44 -27.79 11.08
C GLN A 622 10.54 -27.14 12.47
N ASP A 623 9.42 -26.69 13.04
CA ASP A 623 9.35 -26.01 14.34
C ASP A 623 10.28 -24.76 14.44
N ILE A 624 10.52 -24.08 13.31
CA ILE A 624 11.28 -22.84 13.27
C ILE A 624 10.36 -21.70 13.67
N ASN A 625 10.78 -20.93 14.67
CA ASN A 625 10.13 -19.71 15.10
C ASN A 625 11.19 -18.80 15.77
N GLY A 626 12.05 -18.23 14.95
CA GLY A 626 13.20 -17.47 15.41
C GLY A 626 13.20 -16.04 14.91
N PHE A 627 13.37 -15.09 15.82
CA PHE A 627 13.47 -13.67 15.51
C PHE A 627 14.92 -13.25 15.29
N THR A 628 15.16 -12.39 14.32
CA THR A 628 16.46 -11.76 14.08
C THR A 628 16.25 -10.27 13.88
N SER A 629 17.23 -9.45 14.28
CA SER A 629 17.16 -8.01 14.09
C SER A 629 17.83 -7.59 12.79
N TRP A 630 17.20 -6.66 12.10
CA TRP A 630 17.76 -5.98 10.92
C TRP A 630 18.20 -4.59 11.31
N LYS A 631 19.44 -4.27 11.01
CA LYS A 631 20.01 -2.95 11.24
C LYS A 631 20.72 -2.46 9.99
N THR A 632 20.41 -1.26 9.58
CA THR A 632 21.01 -0.58 8.43
C THR A 632 21.40 0.85 8.83
N ASP A 633 22.18 1.52 8.02
CA ASP A 633 22.43 2.95 8.19
C ASP A 633 21.24 3.76 7.66
N GLY A 634 20.22 3.88 8.48
CA GLY A 634 18.94 4.52 8.17
C GLY A 634 17.78 3.85 8.89
N ASP A 635 16.56 4.39 8.69
CA ASP A 635 15.32 3.93 9.28
C ASP A 635 14.42 3.29 8.21
N VAL A 636 13.99 2.06 8.41
CA VAL A 636 12.98 1.41 7.54
C VAL A 636 11.61 2.01 7.84
N LYS A 637 10.84 2.35 6.80
CA LYS A 637 9.53 3.01 6.95
C LYS A 637 8.36 2.17 6.44
N SER A 638 8.50 1.45 5.35
CA SER A 638 7.47 0.59 4.77
C SER A 638 8.11 -0.61 4.09
N VAL A 639 7.40 -1.72 4.02
CA VAL A 639 7.81 -2.96 3.36
C VAL A 639 6.67 -3.52 2.53
N CYS A 640 7.02 -4.14 1.40
CA CYS A 640 6.06 -4.78 0.51
C CYS A 640 6.74 -5.92 -0.25
N VAL A 641 6.01 -6.98 -0.53
CA VAL A 641 6.49 -8.10 -1.36
C VAL A 641 5.74 -8.10 -2.68
N VAL A 642 6.49 -8.06 -3.79
CA VAL A 642 5.96 -8.09 -5.16
C VAL A 642 6.71 -9.16 -5.93
N ASP A 643 6.00 -10.15 -6.49
CA ASP A 643 6.60 -11.25 -7.27
C ASP A 643 7.80 -11.91 -6.55
N ASP A 644 7.56 -12.37 -5.31
CA ASP A 644 8.57 -12.97 -4.43
C ASP A 644 9.82 -12.10 -4.18
N GLN A 645 9.72 -10.79 -4.38
CA GLN A 645 10.76 -9.83 -4.09
C GLN A 645 10.31 -8.87 -2.98
N LEU A 646 11.15 -8.71 -1.96
CA LEU A 646 10.90 -7.74 -0.89
C LEU A 646 11.43 -6.38 -1.30
N PHE A 647 10.56 -5.40 -1.29
CA PHE A 647 10.87 -3.97 -1.42
C PHE A 647 10.68 -3.29 -0.07
N MET A 648 11.49 -2.28 0.17
CA MET A 648 11.40 -1.47 1.38
C MET A 648 11.67 -0.01 1.09
N THR A 649 11.07 0.86 1.87
CA THR A 649 11.43 2.28 1.90
C THR A 649 12.33 2.53 3.10
N VAL A 650 13.50 3.11 2.85
CA VAL A 650 14.50 3.43 3.88
C VAL A 650 14.77 4.93 3.90
N GLU A 651 14.61 5.57 5.07
CA GLU A 651 15.04 6.96 5.29
C GLU A 651 16.53 6.96 5.65
N ARG A 652 17.36 7.52 4.79
CA ARG A 652 18.79 7.67 4.99
C ARG A 652 19.18 9.13 5.09
N THR A 653 20.27 9.42 5.82
CA THR A 653 20.85 10.76 5.87
C THR A 653 22.05 10.79 4.95
N VAL A 654 21.93 11.41 3.79
CA VAL A 654 22.98 11.55 2.78
C VAL A 654 23.43 13.01 2.73
N ASN A 655 24.72 13.27 2.90
CA ASN A 655 25.29 14.62 2.97
C ASN A 655 24.51 15.55 3.92
N SER A 656 24.12 15.02 5.10
CA SER A 656 23.32 15.72 6.13
C SER A 656 21.87 16.07 5.72
N VAL A 657 21.37 15.51 4.62
CA VAL A 657 19.99 15.66 4.16
C VAL A 657 19.27 14.33 4.26
N LYS A 658 18.07 14.33 4.87
CA LYS A 658 17.21 13.15 4.91
C LYS A 658 16.59 12.90 3.53
N LYS A 659 16.74 11.68 3.04
CA LYS A 659 16.21 11.18 1.80
C LYS A 659 15.50 9.85 2.04
N LEU A 660 14.48 9.56 1.24
CA LEU A 660 13.75 8.29 1.27
C LEU A 660 14.08 7.51 0.00
N PHE A 661 14.53 6.28 0.15
CA PHE A 661 14.91 5.41 -0.96
C PHE A 661 14.02 4.18 -1.01
N ILE A 662 13.64 3.76 -2.20
CA ILE A 662 13.12 2.42 -2.46
C ILE A 662 14.32 1.52 -2.69
N GLU A 663 14.43 0.47 -1.88
CA GLU A 663 15.47 -0.55 -1.97
C GLU A 663 14.82 -1.94 -2.11
N ARG A 664 15.45 -2.83 -2.87
CA ARG A 664 15.03 -4.22 -3.03
C ARG A 664 16.00 -5.15 -2.30
N TRP A 665 15.49 -6.07 -1.50
CA TRP A 665 16.28 -7.11 -0.86
C TRP A 665 16.68 -8.19 -1.86
N ASP A 666 17.98 -8.43 -2.04
CA ASP A 666 18.47 -9.33 -3.08
C ASP A 666 19.67 -10.13 -2.57
N PHE A 667 19.57 -11.48 -2.67
CA PHE A 667 20.60 -12.41 -2.21
C PHE A 667 21.92 -12.29 -2.98
N THR A 668 21.93 -11.61 -4.11
CA THR A 668 23.13 -11.33 -4.88
C THR A 668 23.91 -10.09 -4.44
N TYR A 669 23.39 -9.33 -3.46
CA TYR A 669 24.06 -8.17 -2.88
C TYR A 669 24.53 -8.45 -1.45
N LEU A 670 25.65 -7.84 -1.06
CA LEU A 670 26.26 -8.00 0.27
C LEU A 670 26.37 -6.68 1.05
N MET A 671 25.90 -5.60 0.47
CA MET A 671 25.83 -4.25 1.08
C MET A 671 24.44 -3.65 0.91
N ASP A 672 24.15 -2.62 1.68
CA ASP A 672 22.85 -1.92 1.61
C ASP A 672 22.94 -0.72 0.66
N CYS A 673 21.77 -0.33 0.08
CA CYS A 673 21.64 0.79 -0.84
C CYS A 673 22.66 0.70 -2.00
N SER A 674 22.90 -0.51 -2.49
CA SER A 674 23.99 -0.84 -3.40
C SER A 674 23.60 -0.75 -4.86
N ILE A 675 24.58 -0.48 -5.69
CA ILE A 675 24.47 -0.68 -7.14
C ILE A 675 25.60 -1.62 -7.65
N LYS A 676 25.34 -2.28 -8.77
CA LYS A 676 26.38 -2.99 -9.55
C LYS A 676 26.71 -2.19 -10.79
N SER A 677 27.97 -1.81 -10.96
CA SER A 677 28.45 -1.00 -12.08
C SER A 677 29.81 -1.48 -12.58
N VAL A 678 30.16 -1.09 -13.77
CA VAL A 678 31.50 -1.31 -14.35
C VAL A 678 32.25 0.00 -14.31
N GLN A 679 33.55 -0.06 -14.02
CA GLN A 679 34.40 1.13 -14.05
C GLN A 679 34.73 1.58 -15.48
N VAL A 680 34.86 2.88 -15.71
CA VAL A 680 35.39 3.47 -16.95
C VAL A 680 36.59 4.34 -16.58
N ALA A 681 37.77 3.97 -17.07
CA ALA A 681 39.05 4.65 -16.78
C ALA A 681 39.36 4.80 -15.26
N GLY A 682 38.95 3.81 -14.46
CA GLY A 682 39.10 3.80 -13.01
C GLY A 682 38.03 4.58 -12.22
N VAL A 683 37.00 5.08 -12.89
CA VAL A 683 35.87 5.79 -12.25
C VAL A 683 34.63 4.89 -12.28
N ILE A 684 33.91 4.85 -11.18
CA ILE A 684 32.55 4.27 -11.06
C ILE A 684 31.58 5.42 -10.81
N ASP A 685 30.61 5.58 -11.68
CA ASP A 685 29.56 6.60 -11.66
C ASP A 685 28.18 6.04 -11.24
N GLY A 686 27.17 6.90 -11.20
CA GLY A 686 25.80 6.51 -10.83
C GLY A 686 25.56 6.42 -9.32
N LEU A 687 26.40 7.05 -8.51
CA LEU A 687 26.35 7.03 -7.03
C LEU A 687 25.76 8.31 -6.43
N ASP A 688 24.97 9.07 -7.18
CA ASP A 688 24.36 10.35 -6.72
C ASP A 688 23.53 10.17 -5.43
N HIS A 689 22.94 9.00 -5.25
CA HIS A 689 22.17 8.64 -4.06
C HIS A 689 23.03 8.49 -2.79
N LEU A 690 24.35 8.33 -2.91
CA LEU A 690 25.31 8.17 -1.81
C LEU A 690 26.34 9.32 -1.76
N ASP A 691 26.08 10.45 -2.39
CA ASP A 691 27.05 11.57 -2.46
C ASP A 691 27.46 12.05 -1.06
N GLY A 692 28.76 12.13 -0.79
CA GLY A 692 29.34 12.47 0.50
C GLY A 692 29.48 11.30 1.49
N GLU A 693 28.91 10.13 1.21
CA GLU A 693 28.96 8.96 2.11
C GLU A 693 30.23 8.11 1.88
N SER A 694 30.62 7.40 2.95
CA SER A 694 31.72 6.43 2.89
C SER A 694 31.19 5.06 2.49
N VAL A 695 31.59 4.60 1.31
CA VAL A 695 31.14 3.33 0.74
C VAL A 695 32.23 2.27 0.75
N LYS A 696 31.83 1.01 0.73
CA LYS A 696 32.69 -0.14 0.42
C LYS A 696 32.51 -0.56 -1.02
N VAL A 697 33.53 -1.18 -1.58
CA VAL A 697 33.53 -1.68 -2.95
C VAL A 697 33.94 -3.14 -2.94
N LEU A 698 33.17 -3.96 -3.64
CA LEU A 698 33.38 -5.39 -3.77
C LEU A 698 33.41 -5.78 -5.24
N THR A 699 34.41 -6.56 -5.66
CA THR A 699 34.47 -7.09 -7.03
C THR A 699 33.50 -8.26 -7.21
N ARG A 700 32.74 -8.25 -8.32
CA ARG A 700 31.79 -9.28 -8.72
C ARG A 700 32.08 -9.73 -10.13
N ASP A 701 31.68 -10.93 -10.49
CA ASP A 701 31.69 -11.47 -11.86
C ASP A 701 32.91 -11.07 -12.72
N GLY A 702 34.07 -11.53 -12.37
CA GLY A 702 35.27 -11.40 -13.26
C GLY A 702 35.22 -12.42 -14.40
N GLN A 703 35.54 -12.03 -15.64
CA GLN A 703 35.57 -12.94 -16.82
C GLN A 703 36.51 -14.16 -16.69
N ALA A 704 37.22 -14.30 -15.59
CA ALA A 704 38.15 -15.39 -15.36
C ALA A 704 38.10 -15.94 -13.94
N ASP A 705 37.04 -15.74 -13.18
CA ASP A 705 36.88 -16.11 -11.76
C ASP A 705 38.02 -15.61 -10.84
N ALA A 706 39.00 -14.94 -11.40
CA ALA A 706 40.24 -14.58 -10.72
C ALA A 706 40.10 -13.33 -9.85
N ASN A 707 39.09 -12.52 -10.07
CA ASN A 707 38.95 -11.22 -9.41
C ASN A 707 37.60 -11.09 -8.63
N GLU A 708 36.87 -12.17 -8.48
CA GLU A 708 35.63 -12.15 -7.71
C GLU A 708 35.90 -12.15 -6.18
N GLY A 709 35.10 -11.38 -5.42
CA GLY A 709 35.15 -11.38 -3.97
C GLY A 709 36.24 -10.55 -3.33
N TYR A 710 36.99 -9.69 -4.08
CA TYR A 710 37.90 -8.75 -3.47
C TYR A 710 37.16 -7.59 -2.83
N VAL A 711 37.39 -7.39 -1.53
CA VAL A 711 36.95 -6.19 -0.80
C VAL A 711 38.01 -5.13 -0.98
N LEU A 712 37.65 -4.03 -1.61
CA LEU A 712 38.55 -2.91 -1.86
C LEU A 712 38.59 -1.95 -0.67
N SER A 713 39.40 -0.92 -0.78
CA SER A 713 39.46 0.19 0.18
C SER A 713 38.11 0.85 0.34
N SER A 714 37.91 1.60 1.42
CA SER A 714 36.73 2.46 1.55
C SER A 714 36.94 3.73 0.75
N TYR A 715 35.90 4.16 0.03
CA TYR A 715 35.89 5.38 -0.78
C TYR A 715 34.82 6.34 -0.28
N THR A 716 35.03 7.63 -0.48
CA THR A 716 33.98 8.63 -0.28
C THR A 716 33.45 9.05 -1.63
N VAL A 717 32.12 8.99 -1.81
CA VAL A 717 31.48 9.42 -3.05
C VAL A 717 31.56 10.94 -3.17
N ALA A 718 31.91 11.44 -4.32
CA ALA A 718 31.98 12.87 -4.61
C ALA A 718 31.37 13.16 -5.99
N SER A 719 30.34 14.00 -6.02
CA SER A 719 29.59 14.33 -7.24
C SER A 719 29.03 13.09 -7.96
N GLY A 720 28.53 12.11 -7.18
CA GLY A 720 27.94 10.88 -7.70
C GLY A 720 28.91 9.86 -8.26
N GLU A 721 30.23 10.00 -8.03
CA GLU A 721 31.25 9.10 -8.53
C GLU A 721 32.33 8.78 -7.49
N ILE A 722 33.05 7.67 -7.70
CA ILE A 722 34.28 7.32 -6.99
C ILE A 722 35.41 7.03 -7.98
N THR A 723 36.65 7.45 -7.63
CA THR A 723 37.83 7.13 -8.39
C THR A 723 38.60 6.06 -7.65
N LEU A 724 38.78 4.89 -8.28
CA LEU A 724 39.52 3.76 -7.72
C LEU A 724 41.02 4.03 -7.69
N ASP A 725 41.72 3.48 -6.68
CA ASP A 725 43.17 3.41 -6.71
C ASP A 725 43.64 2.60 -7.95
N PRO A 726 44.64 3.03 -8.66
CA PRO A 726 45.14 2.31 -9.86
C PRO A 726 45.48 0.83 -9.62
N SER A 727 45.82 0.45 -8.40
CA SER A 727 46.09 -0.95 -8.00
C SER A 727 44.81 -1.76 -7.77
N GLU A 728 43.64 -1.13 -7.68
CA GLU A 728 42.33 -1.72 -7.46
C GLU A 728 41.43 -1.65 -8.72
N VAL A 729 41.98 -1.24 -9.84
CA VAL A 729 41.30 -1.21 -11.13
C VAL A 729 41.48 -2.56 -11.85
N TYR A 730 40.40 -3.32 -11.95
CA TYR A 730 40.33 -4.59 -12.65
C TYR A 730 39.56 -4.45 -13.97
N SER A 731 40.10 -5.00 -15.05
CA SER A 731 39.42 -4.97 -16.35
C SER A 731 38.34 -6.05 -16.42
N PHE A 732 37.22 -5.75 -17.05
CA PHE A 732 36.09 -6.67 -17.26
C PHE A 732 35.45 -7.22 -15.96
N THR A 733 35.47 -6.44 -14.91
CA THR A 733 34.87 -6.78 -13.59
C THR A 733 33.73 -5.85 -13.28
N THR A 734 32.64 -6.41 -12.80
CA THR A 734 31.55 -5.67 -12.19
C THR A 734 31.90 -5.35 -10.73
N TYR A 735 31.58 -4.16 -10.29
CA TYR A 735 31.77 -3.72 -8.91
C TYR A 735 30.42 -3.51 -8.23
N GLU A 736 30.24 -4.07 -7.05
CA GLU A 736 29.18 -3.73 -6.12
C GLU A 736 29.70 -2.60 -5.23
N VAL A 737 28.97 -1.49 -5.17
CA VAL A 737 29.28 -0.32 -4.35
C VAL A 737 28.07 -0.01 -3.47
N GLY A 738 28.28 0.13 -2.16
CA GLY A 738 27.18 0.39 -1.23
C GLY A 738 27.63 0.63 0.21
N LEU A 739 26.65 0.74 1.10
CA LEU A 739 26.85 0.94 2.52
C LEU A 739 27.09 -0.40 3.22
N PRO A 740 28.18 -0.59 3.95
CA PRO A 740 28.46 -1.83 4.64
C PRO A 740 27.58 -2.00 5.89
N PHE A 741 27.17 -3.23 6.16
CA PHE A 741 26.57 -3.63 7.43
C PHE A 741 27.32 -4.82 8.02
N VAL A 742 27.23 -5.01 9.34
CA VAL A 742 27.97 -6.06 10.06
C VAL A 742 26.99 -7.10 10.61
N PRO A 743 26.98 -8.34 10.06
CA PRO A 743 26.30 -9.44 10.72
C PRO A 743 26.97 -9.77 12.04
N THR A 744 26.14 -9.97 13.08
CA THR A 744 26.59 -10.24 14.44
C THR A 744 25.83 -11.41 15.05
N ILE A 745 26.55 -12.45 15.49
CA ILE A 745 26.01 -13.59 16.21
C ILE A 745 26.69 -13.64 17.57
N LYS A 746 25.92 -13.52 18.65
CA LYS A 746 26.40 -13.68 20.02
C LYS A 746 25.62 -14.81 20.68
N PRO A 747 26.22 -16.01 20.88
CA PRO A 747 25.56 -17.15 21.50
C PRO A 747 25.03 -16.86 22.91
N MET A 748 24.14 -17.72 23.42
CA MET A 748 23.67 -17.65 24.81
C MET A 748 24.80 -18.00 25.80
N PRO A 749 24.76 -17.49 27.04
CA PRO A 749 25.73 -17.86 28.06
C PRO A 749 25.82 -19.38 28.24
N LEU A 750 27.04 -19.91 28.17
CA LEU A 750 27.27 -21.35 28.24
C LEU A 750 26.81 -21.92 29.57
N ASN A 751 25.87 -22.86 29.52
CA ASN A 751 25.43 -23.66 30.65
C ASN A 751 25.96 -25.09 30.48
N THR A 752 27.01 -25.44 31.17
CA THR A 752 27.67 -26.75 31.07
C THR A 752 27.66 -27.47 32.42
N ASN A 753 27.51 -28.79 32.36
CA ASN A 753 27.70 -29.64 33.55
C ASN A 753 29.18 -29.94 33.70
N ILE A 754 29.86 -29.21 34.64
CA ILE A 754 31.24 -29.47 34.98
C ILE A 754 31.28 -30.05 36.41
N GLY A 755 31.61 -31.33 36.54
CA GLY A 755 31.67 -31.99 37.82
C GLY A 755 30.30 -32.27 38.47
N SER A 756 29.97 -31.69 39.61
CA SER A 756 28.77 -32.00 40.40
C SER A 756 27.54 -31.10 40.13
N GLY A 757 27.41 -30.44 38.98
CA GLY A 757 26.20 -29.67 38.70
C GLY A 757 26.31 -28.61 37.62
N GLN A 758 25.20 -27.89 37.40
CA GLN A 758 25.08 -26.82 36.41
C GLN A 758 25.98 -25.63 36.75
N ASN A 759 26.58 -24.99 35.75
CA ASN A 759 27.72 -24.09 35.91
C ASN A 759 27.54 -22.66 35.37
N GLN A 760 26.31 -22.19 35.21
CA GLN A 760 26.06 -20.90 34.59
C GLN A 760 26.73 -19.73 35.35
N MET A 761 26.71 -19.76 36.68
CA MET A 761 27.23 -18.68 37.56
C MET A 761 28.68 -18.89 38.05
N ARG A 762 29.35 -19.98 37.67
CA ARG A 762 30.74 -20.24 38.06
C ARG A 762 31.74 -19.62 37.09
N LEU A 763 32.97 -19.41 37.59
CA LEU A 763 34.08 -18.99 36.74
C LEU A 763 34.41 -20.09 35.74
N LYS A 764 34.47 -19.73 34.46
CA LYS A 764 34.81 -20.61 33.35
C LYS A 764 35.66 -19.89 32.33
N LYS A 765 36.34 -20.65 31.46
CA LYS A 765 37.16 -20.17 30.39
C LYS A 765 36.90 -21.04 29.16
N ILE A 766 36.74 -20.44 28.02
CA ILE A 766 36.76 -21.15 26.73
C ILE A 766 38.23 -21.38 26.39
N VAL A 767 38.60 -22.64 26.22
CA VAL A 767 39.98 -23.07 25.90
C VAL A 767 40.15 -23.22 24.40
N ARG A 768 39.11 -23.67 23.71
CA ARG A 768 39.07 -23.91 22.26
C ARG A 768 37.68 -23.66 21.73
N MET A 769 37.59 -23.14 20.52
CA MET A 769 36.34 -23.01 19.79
C MET A 769 36.60 -23.49 18.35
N ASN A 770 35.66 -24.27 17.81
CA ASN A 770 35.66 -24.71 16.44
C ASN A 770 34.36 -24.23 15.78
N LEU A 771 34.45 -23.80 14.50
CA LEU A 771 33.31 -23.42 13.69
C LEU A 771 33.13 -24.39 12.54
N ARG A 772 31.88 -24.80 12.29
CA ARG A 772 31.52 -25.42 11.02
C ARG A 772 30.82 -24.38 10.17
N VAL A 773 31.34 -24.12 8.99
CA VAL A 773 30.91 -23.07 8.07
C VAL A 773 30.58 -23.62 6.71
N TYR A 774 29.74 -22.90 5.98
CA TYR A 774 29.44 -23.17 4.58
C TYR A 774 29.70 -21.90 3.77
N GLU A 775 30.49 -21.96 2.69
CA GLU A 775 30.80 -20.83 1.80
C GLU A 775 31.08 -19.51 2.54
N SER A 776 31.98 -19.53 3.53
CA SER A 776 32.19 -18.38 4.41
C SER A 776 33.59 -17.83 4.34
N SER A 777 33.70 -16.49 4.45
CA SER A 777 34.98 -15.77 4.53
C SER A 777 34.81 -14.52 5.42
N GLY A 778 35.93 -13.89 5.80
CA GLY A 778 35.91 -12.62 6.56
C GLY A 778 35.37 -12.71 8.01
N ILE A 779 35.32 -13.89 8.59
CA ILE A 779 34.80 -14.10 9.96
C ILE A 779 35.77 -13.52 10.98
N HIS A 780 35.27 -12.79 11.96
CA HIS A 780 35.96 -12.28 13.12
C HIS A 780 35.32 -12.82 14.40
N ILE A 781 36.12 -13.13 15.40
CA ILE A 781 35.66 -13.49 16.75
C ILE A 781 36.26 -12.48 17.74
N ASP A 782 35.40 -11.79 18.49
CA ASP A 782 35.79 -10.69 19.39
C ASP A 782 36.71 -9.65 18.70
N GLY A 783 36.46 -9.38 17.42
CA GLY A 783 37.22 -8.43 16.58
C GLY A 783 38.53 -8.98 15.99
N ILE A 784 38.88 -10.23 16.25
CA ILE A 784 40.07 -10.89 15.71
C ILE A 784 39.68 -11.70 14.47
N ALA A 785 40.34 -11.44 13.34
CA ALA A 785 40.10 -12.17 12.09
C ALA A 785 40.47 -13.65 12.24
N VAL A 786 39.58 -14.54 11.85
CA VAL A 786 39.77 -15.97 11.85
C VAL A 786 40.47 -16.38 10.55
N PRO A 787 41.63 -17.09 10.61
CA PRO A 787 42.28 -17.57 9.40
C PRO A 787 41.44 -18.68 8.77
N VAL A 788 40.83 -18.39 7.64
CA VAL A 788 39.96 -19.31 6.91
C VAL A 788 40.72 -20.38 6.16
N ARG A 789 42.04 -20.15 5.90
CA ARG A 789 42.93 -21.06 5.14
C ARG A 789 44.08 -21.59 5.98
N GLU A 790 44.41 -22.85 5.78
CA GLU A 790 45.57 -23.47 6.37
C GLU A 790 46.82 -23.24 5.49
N PHE A 791 48.01 -23.17 6.13
CA PHE A 791 49.27 -23.02 5.46
C PHE A 791 49.58 -24.29 4.65
N GLY A 792 49.64 -24.14 3.30
CA GLY A 792 49.97 -25.26 2.41
C GLY A 792 48.80 -25.89 1.66
N GLU A 793 47.57 -25.38 1.78
CA GLU A 793 46.46 -25.78 0.90
C GLU A 793 46.75 -25.49 -0.57
N ALA A 794 46.82 -26.58 -1.37
CA ALA A 794 47.18 -26.51 -2.79
C ALA A 794 45.97 -25.99 -3.60
N GLY A 795 46.23 -25.10 -4.56
CA GLY A 795 45.25 -24.68 -5.59
C GLY A 795 44.59 -23.32 -5.37
N THR A 796 44.98 -22.57 -4.34
CA THR A 796 44.49 -21.24 -4.11
C THR A 796 45.60 -20.19 -4.27
N THR A 797 45.35 -19.18 -5.07
CA THR A 797 46.17 -17.96 -5.09
C THR A 797 46.04 -17.29 -3.71
N SER A 798 47.14 -17.10 -3.04
CA SER A 798 47.21 -16.46 -1.71
C SER A 798 46.71 -15.00 -1.81
N PRO A 799 45.99 -14.48 -0.80
CA PRO A 799 45.74 -13.05 -0.69
C PRO A 799 47.04 -12.20 -0.76
N LEU A 800 48.17 -12.76 -0.31
CA LEU A 800 49.50 -12.14 -0.43
C LEU A 800 50.00 -12.03 -1.88
N THR A 801 49.38 -12.73 -2.82
CA THR A 801 49.76 -12.74 -4.24
C THR A 801 48.69 -12.20 -5.15
N GLY A 802 47.61 -11.61 -4.60
CA GLY A 802 46.52 -11.00 -5.36
C GLY A 802 45.53 -12.01 -5.95
N GLY A 803 45.25 -13.12 -5.30
CA GLY A 803 44.29 -14.13 -5.73
C GLY A 803 42.89 -13.92 -5.07
N SER A 804 41.85 -14.36 -5.75
CA SER A 804 40.43 -14.34 -5.27
C SER A 804 40.25 -14.97 -3.88
N ILE A 805 39.36 -14.43 -3.06
CA ILE A 805 39.00 -15.03 -1.77
C ILE A 805 37.95 -16.12 -2.04
N ILE A 806 38.38 -17.38 -2.08
CA ILE A 806 37.44 -18.51 -2.18
C ILE A 806 36.83 -18.77 -0.79
N PRO A 807 35.49 -18.71 -0.67
CA PRO A 807 34.81 -19.01 0.61
C PRO A 807 35.08 -20.45 1.06
N LYS A 808 35.27 -20.65 2.36
CA LYS A 808 35.51 -21.98 2.95
C LYS A 808 34.23 -22.70 3.27
N THR A 809 34.14 -23.98 2.90
CA THR A 809 33.14 -24.93 3.40
C THR A 809 33.84 -25.99 4.23
N GLY A 810 33.40 -26.24 5.46
CA GLY A 810 33.96 -27.27 6.34
C GLY A 810 34.20 -26.79 7.78
N ILE A 811 35.14 -27.38 8.43
CA ILE A 811 35.49 -27.07 9.83
C ILE A 811 36.68 -26.11 9.84
N ILE A 812 36.60 -25.10 10.70
CA ILE A 812 37.68 -24.21 11.05
C ILE A 812 38.02 -24.51 12.53
N GLU A 813 39.20 -25.00 12.79
CA GLU A 813 39.62 -25.44 14.14
C GLU A 813 40.37 -24.33 14.84
N ASP A 814 40.35 -24.36 16.19
CA ASP A 814 41.12 -23.49 17.08
C ASP A 814 40.98 -22.00 16.81
N VAL A 815 39.76 -21.57 16.46
CA VAL A 815 39.48 -20.21 16.05
C VAL A 815 39.43 -19.18 17.17
N TYR A 816 39.55 -19.63 18.46
CA TYR A 816 39.48 -18.77 19.62
C TYR A 816 40.66 -19.05 20.55
N ASP A 817 41.55 -18.08 20.67
CA ASP A 817 42.62 -18.08 21.66
C ASP A 817 42.35 -17.02 22.73
N ILE A 818 41.58 -17.47 23.78
CA ILE A 818 41.64 -16.93 25.05
C ILE A 818 41.22 -15.60 25.51
N ASN A 819 40.15 -15.49 26.07
CA ASN A 819 39.89 -14.50 27.06
C ASN A 819 39.90 -15.14 28.46
N GLY A 820 40.24 -14.39 29.47
CA GLY A 820 40.46 -14.88 30.84
C GLY A 820 39.24 -15.58 31.44
N TRP A 821 39.31 -15.87 32.67
CA TRP A 821 38.24 -16.46 33.47
C TRP A 821 37.10 -15.45 33.65
N GLY A 822 35.89 -15.85 33.30
CA GLY A 822 34.69 -15.07 33.48
C GLY A 822 33.49 -15.91 33.89
N ARG A 823 32.41 -15.28 34.33
CA ARG A 823 31.16 -15.97 34.64
C ARG A 823 30.29 -16.08 33.35
N GLU A 824 30.31 -15.05 32.57
CA GLU A 824 29.66 -14.98 31.24
C GLU A 824 30.74 -14.81 30.18
N VAL A 825 31.34 -15.90 29.74
CA VAL A 825 32.31 -15.89 28.66
C VAL A 825 31.56 -16.29 27.38
N ILE A 826 31.28 -15.30 26.53
CA ILE A 826 30.48 -15.46 25.30
C ILE A 826 31.26 -14.77 24.19
N PRO A 827 31.73 -15.49 23.17
CA PRO A 827 32.37 -14.88 22.00
C PRO A 827 31.32 -14.19 21.11
N THR A 828 31.72 -13.08 20.49
CA THR A 828 30.93 -12.39 19.48
C THR A 828 31.52 -12.72 18.10
N ILE A 829 30.69 -13.33 17.23
CA ILE A 829 31.06 -13.65 15.85
C ILE A 829 30.53 -12.53 14.96
N THR A 830 31.42 -11.95 14.16
CA THR A 830 31.07 -10.86 13.24
C THR A 830 31.68 -11.09 11.85
N CYS A 831 31.16 -10.41 10.85
CA CYS A 831 31.78 -10.35 9.53
C CYS A 831 31.75 -8.88 9.04
N PRO A 832 32.75 -8.06 9.38
CA PRO A 832 32.76 -6.64 9.10
C PRO A 832 32.93 -6.30 7.63
N ASP A 833 33.53 -7.18 6.86
CA ASP A 833 33.67 -7.02 5.41
C ASP A 833 32.43 -7.57 4.67
N PRO A 834 32.09 -7.04 3.48
CA PRO A 834 30.96 -7.50 2.69
C PRO A 834 31.29 -8.84 2.01
N THR A 835 31.48 -9.88 2.80
CA THR A 835 31.77 -11.24 2.36
C THR A 835 30.73 -12.22 2.89
N PRO A 836 30.51 -13.38 2.24
CA PRO A 836 29.51 -14.35 2.68
C PRO A 836 29.89 -14.94 4.04
N MET A 837 28.89 -15.15 4.90
CA MET A 837 29.03 -15.81 6.21
C MET A 837 27.82 -16.73 6.43
N HIS A 838 28.10 -18.01 6.70
CA HIS A 838 27.10 -18.99 7.08
C HIS A 838 27.68 -19.92 8.15
N ILE A 839 27.21 -19.79 9.39
CA ILE A 839 27.62 -20.61 10.52
C ILE A 839 26.60 -21.73 10.71
N GLN A 840 27.05 -22.97 10.56
CA GLN A 840 26.20 -24.16 10.72
C GLN A 840 26.27 -24.71 12.17
N MET A 841 27.44 -24.64 12.84
CA MET A 841 27.64 -25.20 14.16
C MET A 841 28.81 -24.54 14.88
N ILE A 842 28.68 -24.43 16.19
CA ILE A 842 29.76 -23.96 17.09
C ILE A 842 30.05 -25.04 18.12
N GLU A 843 31.33 -25.42 18.25
CA GLU A 843 31.80 -26.32 19.32
C GLU A 843 32.72 -25.54 20.26
N TYR A 844 32.51 -25.69 21.55
CA TYR A 844 33.31 -25.08 22.61
C TYR A 844 33.98 -26.16 23.47
N GLU A 845 35.26 -26.01 23.77
CA GLU A 845 35.94 -26.70 24.87
C GLU A 845 36.07 -25.72 26.04
N VAL A 846 35.39 -26.01 27.13
CA VAL A 846 35.27 -25.11 28.29
C VAL A 846 35.97 -25.74 29.51
N GLU A 847 36.79 -24.96 30.17
CA GLU A 847 37.38 -25.29 31.48
C GLU A 847 36.64 -24.50 32.58
N GLY A 848 36.19 -25.22 33.63
CA GLY A 848 35.51 -24.61 34.77
C GLY A 848 36.26 -24.85 36.09
N ASN A 849 36.09 -23.89 37.05
CA ASN A 849 36.69 -23.96 38.37
C ASN A 849 35.68 -24.40 39.44
#